data_1081269b3ad3a2a44611bcbeb1ec0c09
#
_entry.id   1081269b3ad3a2a44611bcbeb1ec0c09
#
_cell.length_a   1.000
_cell.length_b   1.000
_cell.length_c   1.000
_cell.angle_alpha   90.00
_cell.angle_beta   90.00
_cell.angle_gamma   90.00
#
_symmetry.space_group_name_H-M   'P 1'
#
loop_
_entity.id
_entity.type
_entity.pdbx_description
1 polymer ?
#
loop_
_entity_poly.entity_id
_entity_poly.type
_entity_poly.pdbx_seq_one_letter_code
_entity_poly.pdbx_strand_id
1 'polypeptide(L)'
;MDQRLPGFMLNGETATVGAAAGTRLSQILREGFGLTGTKVGCDAGDCGACTVLLDGEAACSCLVAAAQVEGRRVDTIEGLTRSNPLTRALQASFLRYGAAQCGICTPAMLTAATALLQRGTEVTEDSVADALGGVLCRCTGYRKIIAAVLAVADGPATIAPSSPDSPVGSRIDRLDGAAKVEGRDIFGADETPQGALALRAIRSPHHRAAFEIGDIDAFLAAHPGIVRVFTARDVPGRNCFGVIPAFADQPVFASGETRFRGEAVAAVVGEPEAVQALDLSAFPVSWTPLTALTAMDEALASTELLHPARPENILTRGRVARGDVEAALATADAVVEGEFETGFVEHAYIEPEAGFARRVGDRIEIQACTQAPYMDRDDVAGLLGIPPENVRIIPTAVGGGFGSKLDLSIQPFIAVAAWQLSRPVRMVYSRAESIATTTKRHPARMKLRIGASRDGKLAAMDFSGDFNTGAYSSWGPTVANRVPVHASGPYYIPHYRAVARAVHTNLVPAGAFRGFGVPQSSIAQEQLYDALADRLGIDRLEFRICNALTNELPTVTGQVLGKGVGIKTCLEALRDPWRRAREEAAAFNGAQQAGPLRRGVGVAGMWYGCGNTSLPNPSTIRLGLKPDGRLALHQGAVDIGQGSNTVITQICAQALGAPVEAFDLVSADTDLSPDCGKTSASRQTFVTGKAAELAGRDLRAQILRQTNAGETATIRFGDAVLTVEDGERVRTLSLADLAADELGYALSTEQTFDPPTSPLDADGQGEPYALYGFGAHMAEIEVDCELGTIKVLKITATHDVGRAINPTLVEGQIEGGVAQGLGLALMEEFHPGRGENLHDYLIPTIGDVPPVETILIEDASPVGPFGAKGVGEQALIPTAPAILNALHDATGIRLRRVPATPDRVRAAILERRDLDRP
;
A
#
# COMPACT_ATOMS: atom_id res chain seq x y z
N MET A 1 26.36 -39.42 4.53
CA MET A 1 26.78 -39.59 3.13
C MET A 1 26.78 -38.19 2.53
N ASP A 2 27.98 -37.70 2.26
CA ASP A 2 28.21 -36.38 1.67
C ASP A 2 27.74 -36.47 0.21
N GLN A 3 26.45 -36.19 -0.03
CA GLN A 3 25.90 -36.15 -1.38
C GLN A 3 26.22 -34.76 -1.96
N ARG A 4 27.43 -34.62 -2.52
CA ARG A 4 27.71 -33.52 -3.43
C ARG A 4 26.82 -33.68 -4.65
N LEU A 5 25.90 -32.74 -4.87
CA LEU A 5 25.18 -32.71 -6.13
C LEU A 5 26.17 -32.46 -7.26
N PRO A 6 26.01 -33.15 -8.42
CA PRO A 6 26.83 -32.92 -9.59
C PRO A 6 26.68 -31.45 -10.04
N GLY A 7 27.70 -30.98 -10.77
CA GLY A 7 27.78 -29.58 -11.22
C GLY A 7 26.64 -29.18 -12.15
N PHE A 8 26.21 -27.92 -12.04
CA PHE A 8 25.34 -27.24 -12.97
C PHE A 8 25.99 -25.95 -13.42
N MET A 9 25.49 -25.34 -14.51
CA MET A 9 25.96 -24.02 -14.98
C MET A 9 25.13 -22.94 -14.31
N LEU A 10 25.76 -22.06 -13.51
CA LEU A 10 25.12 -20.92 -12.86
C LEU A 10 25.68 -19.63 -13.42
N ASN A 11 24.86 -18.84 -14.11
CA ASN A 11 25.24 -17.56 -14.72
C ASN A 11 26.48 -17.66 -15.63
N GLY A 12 26.63 -18.79 -16.33
CA GLY A 12 27.74 -19.07 -17.25
C GLY A 12 28.97 -19.71 -16.61
N GLU A 13 28.99 -19.95 -15.30
CA GLU A 13 30.07 -20.58 -14.58
C GLU A 13 29.64 -21.94 -14.02
N THR A 14 30.59 -22.91 -13.92
CA THR A 14 30.30 -24.20 -13.29
C THR A 14 30.17 -24.05 -11.78
N ALA A 15 29.04 -24.44 -11.23
CA ALA A 15 28.72 -24.35 -9.81
C ALA A 15 28.48 -25.77 -9.22
N THR A 16 28.87 -25.98 -7.97
CA THR A 16 28.54 -27.15 -7.18
C THR A 16 28.05 -26.73 -5.80
N VAL A 17 27.09 -27.44 -5.25
CA VAL A 17 26.54 -27.11 -3.93
C VAL A 17 26.36 -28.40 -3.12
N GLY A 18 26.68 -28.34 -1.82
CA GLY A 18 26.40 -29.41 -0.85
C GLY A 18 24.98 -29.22 -0.31
N ALA A 19 23.96 -29.73 -0.99
CA ALA A 19 22.57 -29.66 -0.55
C ALA A 19 21.89 -31.03 -0.71
N ALA A 20 20.83 -31.27 0.07
CA ALA A 20 19.99 -32.44 -0.13
C ALA A 20 19.27 -32.38 -1.49
N ALA A 21 19.02 -33.54 -2.10
CA ALA A 21 18.42 -33.65 -3.43
C ALA A 21 17.07 -32.91 -3.56
N GLY A 22 16.31 -32.84 -2.48
CA GLY A 22 15.01 -32.11 -2.44
C GLY A 22 15.08 -30.63 -2.04
N THR A 23 16.29 -30.08 -1.76
CA THR A 23 16.42 -28.65 -1.44
C THR A 23 15.96 -27.79 -2.63
N ARG A 24 15.18 -26.77 -2.36
CA ARG A 24 14.66 -25.88 -3.41
C ARG A 24 15.77 -25.06 -4.07
N LEU A 25 15.71 -24.90 -5.38
CA LEU A 25 16.68 -24.09 -6.11
C LEU A 25 16.70 -22.63 -5.60
N SER A 26 15.55 -22.06 -5.26
CA SER A 26 15.48 -20.72 -4.67
C SER A 26 16.32 -20.57 -3.40
N GLN A 27 16.30 -21.59 -2.53
CA GLN A 27 17.10 -21.62 -1.32
C GLN A 27 18.60 -21.74 -1.64
N ILE A 28 18.95 -22.61 -2.57
CA ILE A 28 20.35 -22.78 -3.01
C ILE A 28 20.92 -21.47 -3.56
N LEU A 29 20.16 -20.79 -4.42
CA LEU A 29 20.59 -19.53 -5.04
C LEU A 29 20.81 -18.43 -3.99
N ARG A 30 19.86 -18.29 -3.05
CA ARG A 30 19.88 -17.22 -2.05
C ARG A 30 20.87 -17.50 -0.90
N GLU A 31 20.79 -18.69 -0.29
CA GLU A 31 21.55 -19.04 0.90
C GLU A 31 22.94 -19.64 0.55
N GLY A 32 23.02 -20.42 -0.54
CA GLY A 32 24.25 -21.05 -0.97
C GLY A 32 25.18 -20.14 -1.78
N PHE A 33 24.62 -19.31 -2.66
CA PHE A 33 25.38 -18.44 -3.57
C PHE A 33 25.20 -16.94 -3.31
N GLY A 34 24.35 -16.51 -2.38
CA GLY A 34 24.09 -15.09 -2.09
C GLY A 34 23.36 -14.34 -3.22
N LEU A 35 22.71 -15.07 -4.15
CA LEU A 35 22.00 -14.49 -5.28
C LEU A 35 20.57 -14.09 -4.86
N THR A 36 20.48 -13.02 -4.09
CA THR A 36 19.24 -12.53 -3.49
C THR A 36 18.32 -11.78 -4.45
N GLY A 37 18.75 -11.50 -5.68
CA GLY A 37 17.89 -11.03 -6.77
C GLY A 37 16.76 -11.99 -7.11
N THR A 38 16.94 -13.30 -6.82
CA THR A 38 15.86 -14.29 -6.80
C THR A 38 15.03 -14.09 -5.53
N LYS A 39 13.87 -13.43 -5.64
CA LYS A 39 13.02 -13.10 -4.48
C LYS A 39 12.04 -14.23 -4.16
N VAL A 40 11.64 -14.38 -2.89
CA VAL A 40 10.68 -15.41 -2.46
C VAL A 40 9.46 -14.72 -1.82
N GLY A 41 8.29 -14.82 -2.47
CA GLY A 41 7.05 -14.21 -1.99
C GLY A 41 6.04 -15.22 -1.44
N CYS A 42 5.93 -16.41 -2.02
CA CYS A 42 4.96 -17.44 -1.59
C CYS A 42 5.59 -18.78 -1.24
N ASP A 43 6.74 -19.12 -1.83
CA ASP A 43 7.42 -20.40 -1.74
C ASP A 43 6.56 -21.63 -2.13
N ALA A 44 5.54 -21.39 -2.98
CA ALA A 44 4.51 -22.36 -3.39
C ALA A 44 4.22 -22.36 -4.91
N GLY A 45 4.95 -21.55 -5.70
CA GLY A 45 4.77 -21.45 -7.15
C GLY A 45 3.74 -20.42 -7.61
N ASP A 46 3.02 -19.75 -6.70
CA ASP A 46 1.90 -18.88 -7.06
C ASP A 46 2.35 -17.50 -7.54
N CYS A 47 3.30 -16.86 -6.83
CA CYS A 47 3.62 -15.44 -7.06
C CYS A 47 4.66 -15.18 -8.15
N GLY A 48 5.45 -16.18 -8.53
CA GLY A 48 6.48 -16.08 -9.57
C GLY A 48 7.68 -15.20 -9.25
N ALA A 49 7.77 -14.57 -8.06
CA ALA A 49 8.87 -13.67 -7.71
C ALA A 49 10.26 -14.34 -7.73
N CYS A 50 10.29 -15.66 -7.63
CA CYS A 50 11.50 -16.48 -7.67
C CYS A 50 11.88 -16.97 -9.08
N THR A 51 11.31 -16.42 -10.15
CA THR A 51 11.55 -16.85 -11.52
C THR A 51 13.01 -16.65 -11.93
N VAL A 52 13.61 -17.74 -12.46
CA VAL A 52 14.93 -17.81 -13.08
C VAL A 52 14.81 -18.39 -14.48
N LEU A 53 15.86 -18.36 -15.29
CA LEU A 53 15.90 -19.16 -16.52
C LEU A 53 16.56 -20.51 -16.24
N LEU A 54 15.86 -21.56 -16.59
CA LEU A 54 16.37 -22.93 -16.57
C LEU A 54 16.48 -23.44 -18.02
N ASP A 55 17.70 -23.57 -18.54
CA ASP A 55 18.00 -23.82 -19.96
C ASP A 55 17.35 -22.80 -20.91
N GLY A 56 17.25 -21.54 -20.48
CA GLY A 56 16.68 -20.43 -21.26
C GLY A 56 15.17 -20.22 -21.09
N GLU A 57 14.46 -21.13 -20.41
CA GLU A 57 13.01 -21.02 -20.18
C GLU A 57 12.72 -20.54 -18.73
N ALA A 58 11.69 -19.70 -18.59
CA ALA A 58 11.30 -19.18 -17.28
C ALA A 58 10.74 -20.27 -16.36
N ALA A 59 11.26 -20.37 -15.14
CA ALA A 59 10.85 -21.36 -14.15
C ALA A 59 10.80 -20.79 -12.74
N CYS A 60 9.78 -21.16 -11.95
CA CYS A 60 9.69 -20.84 -10.53
C CYS A 60 10.70 -21.67 -9.72
N SER A 61 11.81 -21.07 -9.32
CA SER A 61 12.89 -21.77 -8.61
C SER A 61 12.48 -22.40 -7.27
N CYS A 62 11.40 -21.92 -6.64
CA CYS A 62 10.84 -22.54 -5.43
C CYS A 62 10.19 -23.91 -5.67
N LEU A 63 9.87 -24.26 -6.92
CA LEU A 63 9.31 -25.56 -7.32
C LEU A 63 10.36 -26.48 -7.96
N VAL A 64 11.59 -26.02 -8.16
CA VAL A 64 12.68 -26.80 -8.74
C VAL A 64 13.54 -27.37 -7.61
N ALA A 65 13.67 -28.69 -7.56
CA ALA A 65 14.55 -29.39 -6.60
C ALA A 65 16.01 -29.34 -7.07
N ALA A 66 16.94 -29.36 -6.14
CA ALA A 66 18.40 -29.42 -6.38
C ALA A 66 18.79 -30.51 -7.37
N ALA A 67 18.23 -31.72 -7.24
CA ALA A 67 18.52 -32.84 -8.15
C ALA A 67 18.07 -32.59 -9.62
N GLN A 68 17.15 -31.66 -9.87
CA GLN A 68 16.64 -31.36 -11.22
C GLN A 68 17.54 -30.40 -12.01
N VAL A 69 18.54 -29.79 -11.38
CA VAL A 69 19.45 -28.82 -12.05
C VAL A 69 20.77 -29.43 -12.46
N GLU A 70 21.00 -30.71 -12.16
CA GLU A 70 22.22 -31.44 -12.57
C GLU A 70 22.45 -31.31 -14.08
N GLY A 71 23.64 -30.81 -14.45
CA GLY A 71 24.04 -30.64 -15.84
C GLY A 71 23.28 -29.60 -16.62
N ARG A 72 22.32 -28.88 -16.00
CA ARG A 72 21.49 -27.82 -16.62
C ARG A 72 22.11 -26.45 -16.41
N ARG A 73 21.58 -25.49 -17.15
CA ARG A 73 21.96 -24.07 -17.06
C ARG A 73 20.89 -23.28 -16.29
N VAL A 74 21.33 -22.52 -15.29
CA VAL A 74 20.51 -21.62 -14.51
C VAL A 74 21.04 -20.21 -14.68
N ASP A 75 20.20 -19.27 -15.14
CA ASP A 75 20.53 -17.86 -15.21
C ASP A 75 19.61 -17.07 -14.28
N THR A 76 20.21 -16.29 -13.38
CA THR A 76 19.51 -15.36 -12.48
C THR A 76 19.60 -13.93 -13.01
N ILE A 77 18.84 -13.01 -12.42
CA ILE A 77 18.88 -11.60 -12.82
C ILE A 77 20.30 -11.03 -12.74
N GLU A 78 21.10 -11.42 -11.75
CA GLU A 78 22.49 -10.95 -11.60
C GLU A 78 23.37 -11.37 -12.78
N GLY A 79 23.19 -12.61 -13.27
CA GLY A 79 23.91 -13.11 -14.46
C GLY A 79 23.42 -12.44 -15.74
N LEU A 80 22.11 -12.33 -15.89
CA LEU A 80 21.47 -11.68 -17.05
C LEU A 80 21.86 -10.21 -17.16
N THR A 81 21.90 -9.47 -16.05
CA THR A 81 22.35 -8.07 -16.01
C THR A 81 23.77 -7.93 -16.54
N ARG A 82 24.69 -8.84 -16.17
CA ARG A 82 26.09 -8.80 -16.60
C ARG A 82 26.26 -9.15 -18.09
N SER A 83 25.60 -10.20 -18.53
CA SER A 83 25.93 -10.84 -19.81
C SER A 83 24.93 -10.55 -20.95
N ASN A 84 23.66 -10.17 -20.66
CA ASN A 84 22.60 -10.11 -21.64
C ASN A 84 22.22 -8.65 -21.99
N PRO A 85 22.46 -8.18 -23.26
CA PRO A 85 22.10 -6.82 -23.67
C PRO A 85 20.59 -6.56 -23.68
N LEU A 86 19.74 -7.56 -23.95
CA LEU A 86 18.28 -7.39 -23.89
C LEU A 86 17.81 -7.12 -22.46
N THR A 87 18.38 -7.82 -21.46
CA THR A 87 18.09 -7.57 -20.04
C THR A 87 18.44 -6.13 -19.66
N ARG A 88 19.61 -5.63 -20.07
CA ARG A 88 20.00 -4.24 -19.79
C ARG A 88 19.08 -3.22 -20.49
N ALA A 89 18.64 -3.50 -21.72
CA ALA A 89 17.66 -2.66 -22.41
C ALA A 89 16.31 -2.64 -21.68
N LEU A 90 15.83 -3.81 -21.22
CA LEU A 90 14.63 -3.92 -20.40
C LEU A 90 14.75 -3.18 -19.07
N GLN A 91 15.88 -3.30 -18.37
CA GLN A 91 16.14 -2.56 -17.13
C GLN A 91 16.04 -1.04 -17.33
N ALA A 92 16.69 -0.51 -18.37
CA ALA A 92 16.59 0.90 -18.71
C ALA A 92 15.16 1.32 -19.07
N SER A 93 14.44 0.49 -19.84
CA SER A 93 13.05 0.73 -20.18
C SER A 93 12.14 0.73 -18.94
N PHE A 94 12.30 -0.24 -18.04
CA PHE A 94 11.53 -0.30 -16.80
C PHE A 94 11.70 0.96 -15.94
N LEU A 95 12.90 1.52 -15.86
CA LEU A 95 13.15 2.79 -15.16
C LEU A 95 12.41 3.94 -15.85
N ARG A 96 12.59 4.06 -17.15
CA ARG A 96 12.03 5.15 -17.96
C ARG A 96 10.50 5.17 -17.94
N TYR A 97 9.85 4.01 -18.02
CA TYR A 97 8.40 3.88 -17.99
C TYR A 97 7.81 3.90 -16.58
N GLY A 98 8.64 3.82 -15.51
CA GLY A 98 8.17 3.68 -14.13
C GLY A 98 7.53 2.31 -13.86
N ALA A 99 8.00 1.27 -14.57
CA ALA A 99 7.49 -0.10 -14.47
C ALA A 99 7.95 -0.85 -13.22
N ALA A 100 8.95 -0.32 -12.49
CA ALA A 100 9.40 -0.82 -11.19
C ALA A 100 8.92 0.12 -10.07
N GLN A 101 8.07 -0.36 -9.15
CA GLN A 101 7.67 0.39 -7.97
C GLN A 101 8.37 -0.12 -6.71
N CYS A 102 7.82 -1.09 -5.95
CA CYS A 102 8.48 -1.62 -4.77
C CYS A 102 9.72 -2.47 -5.12
N GLY A 103 9.79 -3.08 -6.30
CA GLY A 103 10.96 -3.81 -6.77
C GLY A 103 10.94 -5.32 -6.52
N ILE A 104 10.07 -5.84 -5.65
CA ILE A 104 10.11 -7.25 -5.24
C ILE A 104 9.81 -8.24 -6.40
N CYS A 105 8.91 -7.92 -7.31
CA CYS A 105 8.59 -8.73 -8.50
C CYS A 105 9.46 -8.38 -9.72
N THR A 106 10.17 -7.26 -9.69
CA THR A 106 10.86 -6.69 -10.85
C THR A 106 11.94 -7.61 -11.43
N PRO A 107 12.82 -8.25 -10.65
CA PRO A 107 13.80 -9.20 -11.19
C PRO A 107 13.16 -10.36 -11.95
N ALA A 108 12.06 -10.91 -11.43
CA ALA A 108 11.32 -11.99 -12.06
C ALA A 108 10.63 -11.56 -13.36
N MET A 109 10.00 -10.37 -13.37
CA MET A 109 9.40 -9.77 -14.58
C MET A 109 10.44 -9.57 -15.67
N LEU A 110 11.62 -9.03 -15.32
CA LEU A 110 12.73 -8.81 -16.27
C LEU A 110 13.29 -10.14 -16.80
N THR A 111 13.39 -11.16 -15.96
CA THR A 111 13.85 -12.51 -16.34
C THR A 111 12.87 -13.15 -17.34
N ALA A 112 11.56 -13.10 -17.06
CA ALA A 112 10.53 -13.62 -17.96
C ALA A 112 10.46 -12.82 -19.28
N ALA A 113 10.54 -11.49 -19.23
CA ALA A 113 10.58 -10.65 -20.41
C ALA A 113 11.84 -10.90 -21.28
N THR A 114 12.99 -11.16 -20.63
CA THR A 114 14.21 -11.52 -21.34
C THR A 114 14.03 -12.84 -22.13
N ALA A 115 13.43 -13.85 -21.52
CA ALA A 115 13.13 -15.12 -22.20
C ALA A 115 12.18 -14.91 -23.39
N LEU A 116 11.15 -14.08 -23.25
CA LEU A 116 10.24 -13.75 -24.36
C LEU A 116 10.98 -13.11 -25.54
N LEU A 117 11.77 -12.06 -25.27
CA LEU A 117 12.49 -11.34 -26.33
C LEU A 117 13.58 -12.19 -27.01
N GLN A 118 14.19 -13.14 -26.29
CA GLN A 118 15.19 -14.06 -26.84
C GLN A 118 14.61 -15.05 -27.88
N ARG A 119 13.29 -15.28 -27.86
CA ARG A 119 12.64 -16.16 -28.84
C ARG A 119 12.64 -15.59 -30.25
N GLY A 120 12.82 -14.26 -30.40
CA GLY A 120 12.86 -13.58 -31.68
C GLY A 120 11.54 -13.63 -32.47
N THR A 121 10.43 -13.91 -31.80
CA THR A 121 9.08 -13.88 -32.40
C THR A 121 8.50 -12.47 -32.29
N GLU A 122 7.43 -12.20 -33.07
CA GLU A 122 6.68 -10.95 -32.93
C GLU A 122 6.18 -10.79 -31.48
N VAL A 123 6.37 -9.60 -30.90
CA VAL A 123 5.99 -9.29 -29.50
C VAL A 123 4.76 -8.40 -29.53
N THR A 124 3.65 -8.89 -29.01
CA THR A 124 2.39 -8.18 -28.88
C THR A 124 2.02 -8.01 -27.41
N GLU A 125 1.02 -7.18 -27.11
CA GLU A 125 0.51 -7.02 -25.74
C GLU A 125 0.06 -8.39 -25.16
N ASP A 126 -0.63 -9.21 -25.95
CA ASP A 126 -1.08 -10.54 -25.55
C ASP A 126 0.10 -11.48 -25.27
N SER A 127 1.15 -11.47 -26.12
CA SER A 127 2.33 -12.31 -25.89
C SER A 127 3.14 -11.88 -24.68
N VAL A 128 3.16 -10.58 -24.35
CA VAL A 128 3.75 -10.05 -23.10
C VAL A 128 2.93 -10.51 -21.91
N ALA A 129 1.60 -10.37 -21.98
CA ALA A 129 0.70 -10.79 -20.90
C ALA A 129 0.82 -12.30 -20.63
N ASP A 130 0.89 -13.13 -21.67
CA ASP A 130 1.09 -14.59 -21.55
C ASP A 130 2.45 -14.92 -20.91
N ALA A 131 3.54 -14.35 -21.42
CA ALA A 131 4.89 -14.64 -20.94
C ALA A 131 5.13 -14.19 -19.48
N LEU A 132 4.52 -13.08 -19.04
CA LEU A 132 4.66 -12.53 -17.71
C LEU A 132 3.53 -12.95 -16.76
N GLY A 133 2.53 -13.69 -17.25
CA GLY A 133 1.33 -14.08 -16.49
C GLY A 133 1.60 -14.87 -15.21
N GLY A 134 2.73 -15.59 -15.18
CA GLY A 134 3.18 -16.32 -14.00
C GLY A 134 3.86 -15.47 -12.91
N VAL A 135 4.00 -14.15 -13.08
CA VAL A 135 4.62 -13.25 -12.09
C VAL A 135 3.61 -12.23 -11.60
N LEU A 136 3.25 -12.31 -10.33
CA LEU A 136 2.28 -11.39 -9.72
C LEU A 136 2.94 -10.06 -9.32
N CYS A 137 2.21 -8.97 -9.54
CA CYS A 137 2.55 -7.63 -9.06
C CYS A 137 1.34 -6.97 -8.40
N ARG A 138 1.53 -6.44 -7.19
CA ARG A 138 0.46 -5.75 -6.45
C ARG A 138 0.47 -4.23 -6.63
N CYS A 139 1.60 -3.67 -7.10
CA CYS A 139 1.87 -2.24 -7.07
C CYS A 139 1.53 -1.51 -8.38
N THR A 140 1.88 -2.10 -9.53
CA THR A 140 2.01 -1.37 -10.81
C THR A 140 0.75 -1.37 -11.66
N GLY A 141 -0.19 -2.27 -11.42
CA GLY A 141 -1.30 -2.50 -12.36
C GLY A 141 -0.84 -3.03 -13.72
N TYR A 142 0.41 -3.48 -13.84
CA TYR A 142 1.03 -4.12 -15.00
C TYR A 142 1.16 -3.26 -16.27
N ARG A 143 0.35 -2.21 -16.47
CA ARG A 143 0.28 -1.46 -17.74
C ARG A 143 1.63 -0.88 -18.15
N LYS A 144 2.36 -0.29 -17.21
CA LYS A 144 3.72 0.25 -17.45
C LYS A 144 4.75 -0.86 -17.71
N ILE A 145 4.57 -2.05 -17.13
CA ILE A 145 5.41 -3.23 -17.40
C ILE A 145 5.23 -3.66 -18.85
N ILE A 146 3.99 -3.82 -19.31
CA ILE A 146 3.68 -4.18 -20.71
C ILE A 146 4.29 -3.15 -21.66
N ALA A 147 4.03 -1.86 -21.41
CA ALA A 147 4.56 -0.78 -22.25
C ALA A 147 6.10 -0.77 -22.31
N ALA A 148 6.77 -1.03 -21.16
CA ALA A 148 8.23 -1.09 -21.12
C ALA A 148 8.82 -2.26 -21.90
N VAL A 149 8.16 -3.43 -21.91
CA VAL A 149 8.60 -4.60 -22.71
C VAL A 149 8.40 -4.35 -24.21
N LEU A 150 7.22 -3.86 -24.62
CA LEU A 150 6.90 -3.52 -26.00
C LEU A 150 7.90 -2.48 -26.57
N ALA A 151 8.24 -1.47 -25.78
CA ALA A 151 9.19 -0.44 -26.21
C ALA A 151 10.59 -1.00 -26.53
N VAL A 152 11.02 -2.08 -25.89
CA VAL A 152 12.28 -2.75 -26.22
C VAL A 152 12.15 -3.62 -27.47
N ALA A 153 10.99 -4.25 -27.66
CA ALA A 153 10.71 -5.09 -28.84
C ALA A 153 10.62 -4.25 -30.14
N ASP A 154 9.99 -3.07 -30.06
CA ASP A 154 9.76 -2.17 -31.21
C ASP A 154 10.98 -1.29 -31.55
N GLY A 155 12.02 -1.33 -30.71
CA GLY A 155 13.19 -0.43 -30.81
C GLY A 155 13.04 0.79 -29.87
N PRO A 156 14.11 1.60 -29.71
CA PRO A 156 14.18 2.63 -28.68
C PRO A 156 13.07 3.68 -28.84
N ALA A 157 12.04 3.58 -28.02
CA ALA A 157 11.01 4.61 -27.94
C ALA A 157 11.62 5.91 -27.36
N THR A 158 11.46 7.01 -28.07
CA THR A 158 11.83 8.34 -27.62
C THR A 158 10.78 8.85 -26.63
N ILE A 159 10.91 8.48 -25.35
CA ILE A 159 10.27 9.27 -24.29
C ILE A 159 11.07 10.57 -24.21
N ALA A 160 10.38 11.69 -24.39
CA ALA A 160 11.04 13.00 -24.33
C ALA A 160 11.83 13.12 -23.01
N PRO A 161 13.10 13.54 -23.06
CA PRO A 161 13.87 13.75 -21.85
C PRO A 161 13.20 14.81 -20.98
N SER A 162 13.26 14.62 -19.68
CA SER A 162 12.86 15.62 -18.70
C SER A 162 13.67 16.90 -18.93
N SER A 163 13.02 18.07 -18.80
CA SER A 163 13.77 19.35 -18.82
C SER A 163 14.65 19.39 -17.57
N PRO A 164 15.98 19.50 -17.70
CA PRO A 164 16.88 19.58 -16.54
C PRO A 164 16.66 20.85 -15.71
N ASP A 165 15.98 21.87 -16.27
CA ASP A 165 15.81 23.18 -15.64
C ASP A 165 14.67 23.25 -14.59
N SER A 166 13.83 22.24 -14.46
CA SER A 166 12.74 22.19 -13.47
C SER A 166 12.54 20.78 -12.93
N PRO A 167 13.12 20.42 -11.78
CA PRO A 167 12.88 19.13 -11.14
C PRO A 167 11.38 18.81 -10.92
N VAL A 168 10.60 19.80 -10.45
CA VAL A 168 9.15 19.63 -10.25
C VAL A 168 8.41 19.66 -11.58
N GLY A 169 7.60 18.63 -11.83
CA GLY A 169 6.89 18.40 -13.09
C GLY A 169 7.66 17.54 -14.10
N SER A 170 8.92 17.21 -13.80
CA SER A 170 9.77 16.38 -14.66
C SER A 170 9.56 14.89 -14.41
N ARG A 171 9.65 14.09 -15.49
CA ARG A 171 9.58 12.62 -15.48
C ARG A 171 10.97 12.03 -15.27
N ILE A 172 11.61 12.33 -14.13
CA ILE A 172 12.90 11.73 -13.79
C ILE A 172 12.74 10.27 -13.38
N ASP A 173 13.71 9.46 -13.73
CA ASP A 173 13.78 8.06 -13.30
C ASP A 173 13.93 8.00 -11.77
N ARG A 174 13.45 6.92 -11.16
CA ARG A 174 13.57 6.74 -9.70
C ARG A 174 15.04 6.75 -9.26
N LEU A 175 15.36 7.51 -8.22
CA LEU A 175 16.72 7.59 -7.67
C LEU A 175 17.20 6.24 -7.10
N ASP A 176 16.30 5.43 -6.54
CA ASP A 176 16.54 4.09 -6.02
C ASP A 176 16.29 2.98 -7.07
N GLY A 177 16.03 3.35 -8.32
CA GLY A 177 15.55 2.44 -9.35
C GLY A 177 16.57 1.40 -9.82
N ALA A 178 17.85 1.78 -9.92
CA ALA A 178 18.89 0.87 -10.42
C ALA A 178 19.02 -0.41 -9.58
N ALA A 179 19.03 -0.27 -8.25
CA ALA A 179 19.07 -1.42 -7.34
C ALA A 179 17.86 -2.37 -7.53
N LYS A 180 16.66 -1.81 -7.80
CA LYS A 180 15.43 -2.58 -8.01
C LYS A 180 15.47 -3.41 -9.29
N VAL A 181 15.87 -2.81 -10.41
CA VAL A 181 15.90 -3.51 -11.71
C VAL A 181 17.08 -4.47 -11.83
N GLU A 182 18.15 -4.28 -11.08
CA GLU A 182 19.31 -5.17 -11.04
C GLU A 182 19.17 -6.28 -9.97
N GLY A 183 18.11 -6.28 -9.18
CA GLY A 183 17.87 -7.26 -8.11
C GLY A 183 18.77 -7.08 -6.88
N ARG A 184 19.45 -5.93 -6.75
CA ARG A 184 20.38 -5.62 -5.65
C ARG A 184 19.73 -4.92 -4.45
N ASP A 185 18.46 -4.57 -4.56
CA ASP A 185 17.71 -3.96 -3.45
C ASP A 185 17.54 -4.98 -2.32
N ILE A 186 17.80 -4.56 -1.08
CA ILE A 186 17.87 -5.46 0.09
C ILE A 186 16.54 -5.41 0.83
N PHE A 187 15.78 -6.50 0.76
CA PHE A 187 14.53 -6.70 1.47
C PHE A 187 14.76 -7.42 2.81
N GLY A 188 13.73 -7.46 3.67
CA GLY A 188 13.85 -8.01 5.02
C GLY A 188 14.35 -9.46 5.12
N ALA A 189 14.10 -10.26 4.09
CA ALA A 189 14.56 -11.66 4.03
C ALA A 189 15.93 -11.84 3.36
N ASP A 190 16.57 -10.78 2.84
CA ASP A 190 17.78 -10.92 2.02
C ASP A 190 19.07 -10.98 2.84
N GLU A 191 19.06 -10.46 4.07
CA GLU A 191 20.22 -10.47 4.96
C GLU A 191 20.03 -11.40 6.15
N THR A 192 21.13 -12.08 6.53
CA THR A 192 21.20 -12.91 7.74
C THR A 192 22.51 -12.62 8.45
N PRO A 193 22.47 -11.96 9.62
CA PRO A 193 23.69 -11.72 10.40
C PRO A 193 24.40 -13.03 10.77
N GLN A 194 25.73 -12.98 10.80
CA GLN A 194 26.53 -14.14 11.21
C GLN A 194 26.14 -14.62 12.62
N GLY A 195 25.89 -15.92 12.76
CA GLY A 195 25.49 -16.54 14.01
C GLY A 195 24.07 -16.21 14.47
N ALA A 196 23.22 -15.70 13.55
CA ALA A 196 21.83 -15.43 13.85
C ALA A 196 21.06 -16.73 14.17
N LEU A 197 20.22 -16.65 15.19
CA LEU A 197 19.22 -17.67 15.50
C LEU A 197 17.97 -17.42 14.65
N ALA A 198 17.25 -18.50 14.32
CA ALA A 198 15.93 -18.43 13.71
C ALA A 198 14.84 -18.43 14.79
N LEU A 199 13.70 -17.76 14.49
CA LEU A 199 12.53 -17.71 15.36
C LEU A 199 11.28 -18.10 14.58
N ARG A 200 10.41 -18.94 15.21
CA ARG A 200 9.07 -19.25 14.75
C ARG A 200 8.07 -19.10 15.89
N ALA A 201 6.90 -18.51 15.61
CA ALA A 201 5.83 -18.32 16.58
C ALA A 201 4.93 -19.55 16.68
N ILE A 202 4.49 -19.88 17.90
CA ILE A 202 3.44 -20.86 18.18
C ILE A 202 2.10 -20.10 18.24
N ARG A 203 1.18 -20.47 17.36
CA ARG A 203 -0.06 -19.72 17.13
C ARG A 203 -1.32 -20.54 17.42
N SER A 204 -2.36 -19.86 17.85
CA SER A 204 -3.68 -20.45 18.08
C SER A 204 -4.31 -20.98 16.78
N PRO A 205 -4.77 -22.24 16.73
CA PRO A 205 -5.56 -22.74 15.61
C PRO A 205 -7.06 -22.38 15.74
N HIS A 206 -7.47 -21.74 16.84
CA HIS A 206 -8.86 -21.45 17.18
C HIS A 206 -9.14 -19.93 17.10
N HIS A 207 -10.37 -19.57 16.76
CA HIS A 207 -10.84 -18.17 16.83
C HIS A 207 -10.87 -17.64 18.27
N ARG A 208 -11.12 -18.51 19.23
CA ARG A 208 -11.03 -18.22 20.66
C ARG A 208 -10.77 -19.51 21.43
N ALA A 209 -9.79 -19.52 22.31
CA ALA A 209 -9.49 -20.66 23.15
C ALA A 209 -8.75 -20.25 24.43
N ALA A 210 -9.05 -20.91 25.53
CA ALA A 210 -8.14 -20.98 26.64
C ALA A 210 -6.99 -21.95 26.31
N PHE A 211 -5.81 -21.71 26.87
CA PHE A 211 -4.66 -22.58 26.64
C PHE A 211 -3.76 -22.71 27.86
N GLU A 212 -3.07 -23.84 27.93
CA GLU A 212 -2.04 -24.10 28.93
C GLU A 212 -0.77 -24.61 28.22
N ILE A 213 0.37 -23.99 28.55
CA ILE A 213 1.68 -24.43 28.06
C ILE A 213 2.24 -25.47 29.02
N GLY A 214 2.57 -26.63 28.50
CA GLY A 214 3.12 -27.76 29.27
C GLY A 214 4.60 -27.61 29.61
N ASP A 215 5.31 -28.74 29.74
CA ASP A 215 6.70 -28.79 30.16
C ASP A 215 7.66 -28.33 29.06
N ILE A 216 8.10 -27.06 29.13
CA ILE A 216 9.05 -26.46 28.21
C ILE A 216 10.45 -27.10 28.35
N ASP A 217 10.88 -27.47 29.56
CA ASP A 217 12.20 -28.05 29.77
C ASP A 217 12.31 -29.41 29.13
N ALA A 218 11.26 -30.27 29.27
CA ALA A 218 11.19 -31.55 28.56
C ALA A 218 11.15 -31.36 27.04
N PHE A 219 10.45 -30.34 26.53
CA PHE A 219 10.43 -30.02 25.11
C PHE A 219 11.81 -29.62 24.59
N LEU A 220 12.55 -28.76 25.29
CA LEU A 220 13.90 -28.34 24.91
C LEU A 220 14.88 -29.53 24.93
N ALA A 221 14.77 -30.40 25.94
CA ALA A 221 15.61 -31.61 26.01
C ALA A 221 15.37 -32.56 24.85
N ALA A 222 14.15 -32.63 24.33
CA ALA A 222 13.78 -33.49 23.18
C ALA A 222 14.18 -32.91 21.82
N HIS A 223 14.46 -31.61 21.74
CA HIS A 223 14.74 -30.90 20.49
C HIS A 223 16.10 -30.18 20.52
N PRO A 224 17.22 -30.91 20.37
CA PRO A 224 18.56 -30.34 20.35
C PRO A 224 18.68 -29.28 19.22
N GLY A 225 19.26 -28.12 19.56
CA GLY A 225 19.38 -26.99 18.64
C GLY A 225 18.27 -25.94 18.82
N ILE A 226 17.17 -26.26 19.51
CA ILE A 226 16.27 -25.25 20.05
C ILE A 226 16.87 -24.68 21.32
N VAL A 227 17.16 -23.37 21.33
CA VAL A 227 17.91 -22.68 22.40
C VAL A 227 16.98 -22.22 23.52
N ARG A 228 15.80 -21.68 23.15
CA ARG A 228 14.85 -21.12 24.13
C ARG A 228 13.43 -21.06 23.57
N VAL A 229 12.46 -21.09 24.47
CA VAL A 229 11.05 -20.75 24.24
C VAL A 229 10.74 -19.44 24.94
N PHE A 230 10.06 -18.53 24.26
CA PHE A 230 9.58 -17.26 24.81
C PHE A 230 8.07 -17.30 24.94
N THR A 231 7.55 -16.71 26.01
CA THR A 231 6.12 -16.59 26.34
C THR A 231 5.79 -15.20 26.87
N ALA A 232 4.56 -14.94 27.20
CA ALA A 232 4.14 -13.66 27.80
C ALA A 232 4.95 -13.22 29.03
N ARG A 233 5.50 -14.20 29.79
CA ARG A 233 6.30 -13.94 31.01
C ARG A 233 7.72 -13.44 30.69
N ASP A 234 8.16 -13.66 29.48
CA ASP A 234 9.51 -13.30 29.03
C ASP A 234 9.60 -11.88 28.43
N VAL A 235 8.48 -11.19 28.24
CA VAL A 235 8.48 -9.80 27.77
C VAL A 235 8.95 -8.87 28.91
N PRO A 236 10.11 -8.18 28.75
CA PRO A 236 10.72 -7.45 29.87
C PRO A 236 9.92 -6.24 30.34
N GLY A 237 9.25 -5.56 29.42
CA GLY A 237 8.43 -4.38 29.70
C GLY A 237 6.94 -4.70 29.60
N ARG A 238 6.23 -3.93 28.81
CA ARG A 238 4.77 -4.08 28.62
C ARG A 238 4.49 -5.15 27.53
N ASN A 239 3.87 -6.27 27.88
CA ASN A 239 3.42 -7.29 26.89
C ASN A 239 2.19 -6.78 26.10
N CYS A 240 2.33 -5.63 25.45
CA CYS A 240 1.26 -4.99 24.70
C CYS A 240 1.84 -3.92 23.77
N PHE A 241 1.37 -3.88 22.53
CA PHE A 241 1.69 -2.88 21.53
C PHE A 241 0.42 -2.42 20.77
N GLY A 242 0.55 -1.35 20.00
CA GLY A 242 -0.53 -0.85 19.17
C GLY A 242 -0.28 0.55 18.65
N VAL A 243 -0.61 0.75 17.38
CA VAL A 243 -0.33 1.94 16.55
C VAL A 243 -0.93 3.26 17.07
N ILE A 244 -1.94 3.19 17.93
CA ILE A 244 -2.54 4.34 18.60
C ILE A 244 -2.34 4.12 20.11
N PRO A 245 -1.42 4.83 20.78
CA PRO A 245 -1.02 4.54 22.17
C PRO A 245 -2.17 4.42 23.17
N ALA A 246 -3.22 5.27 23.01
CA ALA A 246 -4.41 5.24 23.87
C ALA A 246 -5.29 3.98 23.69
N PHE A 247 -5.10 3.25 22.60
CA PHE A 247 -5.86 2.05 22.23
C PHE A 247 -4.96 0.81 22.09
N ALA A 248 -3.67 0.90 22.46
CA ALA A 248 -2.75 -0.23 22.39
C ALA A 248 -3.24 -1.39 23.29
N ASP A 249 -3.52 -2.54 22.67
CA ASP A 249 -4.18 -3.67 23.32
C ASP A 249 -3.71 -5.05 22.85
N GLN A 250 -2.93 -5.14 21.75
CA GLN A 250 -2.48 -6.41 21.20
C GLN A 250 -1.25 -6.93 21.96
N PRO A 251 -1.31 -8.13 22.58
CA PRO A 251 -0.16 -8.71 23.26
C PRO A 251 0.88 -9.24 22.25
N VAL A 252 2.17 -9.24 22.65
CA VAL A 252 3.21 -9.99 21.91
C VAL A 252 2.89 -11.48 21.97
N PHE A 253 2.62 -11.98 23.17
CA PHE A 253 2.15 -13.33 23.42
C PHE A 253 0.89 -13.27 24.27
N ALA A 254 -0.17 -13.95 23.83
CA ALA A 254 -1.39 -14.10 24.61
C ALA A 254 -1.12 -14.76 25.96
N SER A 255 -1.95 -14.48 26.97
CA SER A 255 -1.82 -15.00 28.32
C SER A 255 -3.10 -15.72 28.74
N GLY A 256 -3.09 -17.05 28.73
CA GLY A 256 -4.17 -17.92 29.16
C GLY A 256 -5.36 -18.04 28.20
N GLU A 257 -5.63 -17.02 27.37
CA GLU A 257 -6.71 -17.03 26.37
C GLU A 257 -6.26 -16.34 25.09
N THR A 258 -6.62 -16.92 23.94
CA THR A 258 -6.43 -16.31 22.61
C THR A 258 -7.78 -15.80 22.09
N ARG A 259 -7.74 -14.68 21.31
CA ARG A 259 -8.92 -13.97 20.81
C ARG A 259 -9.13 -14.07 19.32
N PHE A 260 -8.12 -14.54 18.56
CA PHE A 260 -8.29 -14.83 17.14
C PHE A 260 -7.40 -16.00 16.70
N ARG A 261 -7.77 -16.64 15.60
CA ARG A 261 -7.00 -17.69 14.97
C ARG A 261 -5.73 -17.11 14.34
N GLY A 262 -4.55 -17.58 14.76
CA GLY A 262 -3.26 -17.04 14.38
C GLY A 262 -2.57 -16.19 15.46
N GLU A 263 -3.23 -15.92 16.58
CA GLU A 263 -2.61 -15.20 17.70
C GLU A 263 -1.48 -15.99 18.33
N ALA A 264 -0.34 -15.32 18.61
CA ALA A 264 0.83 -15.96 19.15
C ALA A 264 0.71 -16.23 20.66
N VAL A 265 1.08 -17.43 21.12
CA VAL A 265 1.11 -17.80 22.54
C VAL A 265 2.54 -18.01 23.03
N ALA A 266 3.46 -18.34 22.14
CA ALA A 266 4.88 -18.54 22.41
C ALA A 266 5.72 -18.35 21.14
N ALA A 267 7.04 -18.32 21.27
CA ALA A 267 7.97 -18.41 20.16
C ALA A 267 9.11 -19.37 20.50
N VAL A 268 9.51 -20.19 19.53
CA VAL A 268 10.68 -21.05 19.63
C VAL A 268 11.85 -20.40 18.90
N VAL A 269 13.02 -20.40 19.54
CA VAL A 269 14.26 -19.81 19.01
C VAL A 269 15.37 -20.84 19.07
N GLY A 270 16.12 -20.99 17.97
CA GLY A 270 17.19 -21.98 17.90
C GLY A 270 18.07 -21.80 16.68
N GLU A 271 18.97 -22.76 16.47
CA GLU A 271 19.79 -22.81 15.27
C GLU A 271 18.88 -22.98 14.03
N PRO A 272 19.17 -22.31 12.90
CA PRO A 272 18.27 -22.24 11.75
C PRO A 272 17.75 -23.60 11.27
N GLU A 273 18.64 -24.59 11.15
CA GLU A 273 18.29 -25.92 10.68
C GLU A 273 17.37 -26.65 11.68
N ALA A 274 17.59 -26.48 12.98
CA ALA A 274 16.75 -27.09 14.02
C ALA A 274 15.35 -26.48 14.03
N VAL A 275 15.25 -25.15 13.90
CA VAL A 275 13.96 -24.44 13.85
C VAL A 275 13.20 -24.75 12.55
N GLN A 276 13.90 -24.87 11.43
CA GLN A 276 13.30 -25.23 10.14
C GLN A 276 12.75 -26.66 10.14
N ALA A 277 13.48 -27.60 10.74
CA ALA A 277 13.10 -29.01 10.84
C ALA A 277 12.00 -29.27 11.89
N LEU A 278 11.75 -28.32 12.81
CA LEU A 278 10.81 -28.50 13.89
C LEU A 278 9.36 -28.56 13.39
N ASP A 279 8.66 -29.64 13.73
CA ASP A 279 7.20 -29.68 13.64
C ASP A 279 6.59 -28.89 14.82
N LEU A 280 5.99 -27.74 14.54
CA LEU A 280 5.39 -26.89 15.57
C LEU A 280 4.21 -27.54 16.28
N SER A 281 3.59 -28.59 15.71
CA SER A 281 2.54 -29.36 16.38
C SER A 281 3.05 -30.17 17.58
N ALA A 282 4.36 -30.39 17.64
CA ALA A 282 5.01 -31.05 18.78
C ALA A 282 5.18 -30.14 20.01
N PHE A 283 4.89 -28.83 19.87
CA PHE A 283 5.00 -27.90 20.99
C PHE A 283 3.98 -28.24 22.09
N PRO A 284 4.38 -28.29 23.37
CA PRO A 284 3.50 -28.75 24.43
C PRO A 284 2.46 -27.66 24.85
N VAL A 285 1.43 -27.48 24.07
CA VAL A 285 0.31 -26.59 24.38
C VAL A 285 -1.01 -27.35 24.29
N SER A 286 -1.84 -27.21 25.32
CA SER A 286 -3.21 -27.75 25.37
C SER A 286 -4.21 -26.64 25.10
N TRP A 287 -5.17 -26.91 24.24
CA TRP A 287 -6.20 -25.95 23.84
C TRP A 287 -7.58 -26.37 24.36
N THR A 288 -8.33 -25.42 24.92
CA THR A 288 -9.73 -25.55 25.24
C THR A 288 -10.53 -24.53 24.44
N PRO A 289 -11.15 -24.92 23.32
CA PRO A 289 -11.93 -24.01 22.50
C PRO A 289 -13.06 -23.36 23.29
N LEU A 290 -13.25 -22.06 23.09
CA LEU A 290 -14.31 -21.26 23.69
C LEU A 290 -15.27 -20.76 22.61
N THR A 291 -16.48 -20.34 23.02
CA THR A 291 -17.44 -19.70 22.10
C THR A 291 -16.83 -18.42 21.54
N ALA A 292 -16.76 -18.31 20.20
CA ALA A 292 -16.20 -17.17 19.51
C ALA A 292 -17.33 -16.33 18.90
N LEU A 293 -17.26 -15.01 19.07
CA LEU A 293 -18.15 -14.03 18.42
C LEU A 293 -17.51 -13.62 17.09
N THR A 294 -17.92 -14.23 15.99
CA THR A 294 -17.33 -14.00 14.67
C THR A 294 -18.17 -13.08 13.77
N ALA A 295 -19.45 -12.94 14.04
CA ALA A 295 -20.34 -12.00 13.36
C ALA A 295 -20.52 -10.70 14.16
N MET A 296 -20.57 -9.55 13.49
CA MET A 296 -20.78 -8.25 14.15
C MET A 296 -22.09 -8.17 14.90
N ASP A 297 -23.19 -8.73 14.36
CA ASP A 297 -24.50 -8.73 15.03
C ASP A 297 -24.48 -9.53 16.33
N GLU A 298 -23.82 -10.68 16.31
CA GLU A 298 -23.64 -11.51 17.50
C GLU A 298 -22.83 -10.76 18.55
N ALA A 299 -21.74 -10.10 18.13
CA ALA A 299 -20.88 -9.32 19.02
C ALA A 299 -21.63 -8.12 19.65
N LEU A 300 -22.42 -7.40 18.85
CA LEU A 300 -23.22 -6.25 19.31
C LEU A 300 -24.36 -6.65 20.25
N ALA A 301 -24.93 -7.84 20.05
CA ALA A 301 -26.03 -8.37 20.88
C ALA A 301 -25.54 -9.12 22.14
N SER A 302 -24.24 -9.45 22.18
CA SER A 302 -23.68 -10.26 23.26
C SER A 302 -23.51 -9.49 24.57
N THR A 303 -23.77 -10.13 25.67
CA THR A 303 -23.38 -9.67 27.02
C THR A 303 -21.91 -10.01 27.34
N GLU A 304 -21.30 -10.89 26.57
CA GLU A 304 -19.88 -11.23 26.69
C GLU A 304 -19.03 -10.22 25.95
N LEU A 305 -18.03 -9.68 26.63
CA LEU A 305 -17.16 -8.65 26.09
C LEU A 305 -15.76 -9.21 25.77
N LEU A 306 -15.28 -9.01 24.54
CA LEU A 306 -13.89 -9.34 24.18
C LEU A 306 -12.90 -8.54 25.00
N HIS A 307 -13.24 -7.28 25.29
CA HIS A 307 -12.47 -6.37 26.13
C HIS A 307 -13.41 -5.79 27.20
N PRO A 308 -13.19 -6.08 28.50
CA PRO A 308 -14.08 -5.61 29.56
C PRO A 308 -14.32 -4.11 29.60
N ALA A 309 -13.34 -3.31 29.16
CA ALA A 309 -13.44 -1.85 29.11
C ALA A 309 -14.24 -1.30 27.91
N ARG A 310 -14.76 -2.18 27.01
CA ARG A 310 -15.42 -1.77 25.74
C ARG A 310 -16.85 -2.32 25.70
N PRO A 311 -17.82 -1.57 26.25
CA PRO A 311 -19.22 -1.99 26.26
C PRO A 311 -19.75 -2.29 24.84
N GLU A 312 -20.67 -3.22 24.72
CA GLU A 312 -21.29 -3.64 23.45
C GLU A 312 -20.29 -4.14 22.41
N ASN A 313 -19.06 -4.49 22.82
CA ASN A 313 -17.95 -4.82 21.91
C ASN A 313 -17.63 -3.71 20.92
N ILE A 314 -17.91 -2.45 21.25
CA ILE A 314 -17.62 -1.28 20.41
C ILE A 314 -16.30 -0.63 20.85
N LEU A 315 -15.34 -0.58 19.94
CA LEU A 315 -14.05 0.08 20.16
C LEU A 315 -14.21 1.61 20.17
N THR A 316 -14.91 2.16 19.18
CA THR A 316 -15.13 3.61 19.04
C THR A 316 -16.31 3.91 18.13
N ARG A 317 -16.82 5.14 18.21
CA ARG A 317 -17.90 5.68 17.38
C ARG A 317 -17.45 6.98 16.76
N GLY A 318 -17.53 7.10 15.43
CA GLY A 318 -17.34 8.35 14.69
C GLY A 318 -18.70 8.93 14.33
N ARG A 319 -18.81 10.28 14.31
CA ARG A 319 -20.05 10.98 13.99
C ARG A 319 -19.77 12.28 13.25
N VAL A 320 -20.60 12.56 12.22
CA VAL A 320 -20.72 13.89 11.60
C VAL A 320 -22.21 14.16 11.42
N ALA A 321 -22.67 15.31 11.88
CA ALA A 321 -24.06 15.72 11.74
C ALA A 321 -24.19 17.22 11.42
N ARG A 322 -25.11 17.55 10.50
CA ARG A 322 -25.40 18.91 10.08
C ARG A 322 -26.84 19.03 9.60
N GLY A 323 -27.55 20.06 10.03
CA GLY A 323 -28.92 20.33 9.62
C GLY A 323 -29.95 19.31 10.13
N ASP A 324 -31.16 19.28 9.52
CA ASP A 324 -32.25 18.34 9.87
C ASP A 324 -32.49 17.35 8.73
N VAL A 325 -31.92 16.16 8.88
CA VAL A 325 -31.96 15.09 7.86
C VAL A 325 -33.37 14.53 7.68
N GLU A 326 -34.13 14.33 8.78
CA GLU A 326 -35.46 13.72 8.68
C GLU A 326 -36.45 14.65 7.99
N ALA A 327 -36.45 15.94 8.33
CA ALA A 327 -37.31 16.94 7.67
C ALA A 327 -36.94 17.08 6.19
N ALA A 328 -35.65 17.07 5.85
CA ALA A 328 -35.19 17.21 4.47
C ALA A 328 -35.51 15.97 3.62
N LEU A 329 -35.36 14.76 4.17
CA LEU A 329 -35.78 13.52 3.49
C LEU A 329 -37.29 13.46 3.27
N ALA A 330 -38.10 13.95 4.24
CA ALA A 330 -39.58 13.95 4.12
C ALA A 330 -40.08 14.86 3.03
N THR A 331 -39.32 15.91 2.65
CA THR A 331 -39.69 16.90 1.63
C THR A 331 -38.96 16.70 0.29
N ALA A 332 -38.06 15.75 0.19
CA ALA A 332 -37.32 15.45 -1.03
C ALA A 332 -38.25 14.86 -2.13
N ASP A 333 -38.05 15.26 -3.40
CA ASP A 333 -38.81 14.74 -4.54
C ASP A 333 -38.50 13.29 -4.87
N ALA A 334 -37.29 12.85 -4.58
CA ALA A 334 -36.86 11.45 -4.69
C ALA A 334 -36.00 11.04 -3.48
N VAL A 335 -36.29 9.86 -2.93
CA VAL A 335 -35.50 9.25 -1.85
C VAL A 335 -35.17 7.81 -2.25
N VAL A 336 -33.90 7.43 -2.10
CA VAL A 336 -33.42 6.05 -2.28
C VAL A 336 -32.76 5.55 -1.00
N GLU A 337 -32.82 4.25 -0.78
CA GLU A 337 -32.19 3.62 0.36
C GLU A 337 -31.55 2.29 0.00
N GLY A 338 -30.57 1.86 0.78
CA GLY A 338 -29.91 0.58 0.59
C GLY A 338 -29.03 0.15 1.76
N GLU A 339 -28.87 -1.15 1.85
CA GLU A 339 -27.92 -1.79 2.75
C GLU A 339 -26.82 -2.44 1.91
N PHE A 340 -25.56 -2.26 2.32
CA PHE A 340 -24.39 -2.72 1.58
C PHE A 340 -23.41 -3.44 2.51
N GLU A 341 -22.71 -4.43 1.95
CA GLU A 341 -21.79 -5.26 2.69
C GLU A 341 -20.47 -5.44 1.94
N THR A 342 -19.36 -5.38 2.69
CA THR A 342 -18.03 -5.72 2.20
C THR A 342 -17.37 -6.74 3.11
N GLY A 343 -16.57 -7.67 2.55
CA GLY A 343 -15.80 -8.67 3.30
C GLY A 343 -14.44 -8.17 3.76
N PHE A 344 -13.68 -9.04 4.42
CA PHE A 344 -12.25 -8.85 4.62
C PHE A 344 -11.51 -8.85 3.29
N VAL A 345 -10.52 -7.98 3.15
CA VAL A 345 -9.60 -7.96 2.00
C VAL A 345 -8.17 -7.97 2.51
N GLU A 346 -7.35 -8.86 1.94
CA GLU A 346 -5.93 -8.98 2.23
C GLU A 346 -5.10 -8.00 1.41
N HIS A 347 -4.06 -7.42 2.00
CA HIS A 347 -3.14 -6.50 1.30
C HIS A 347 -2.40 -7.19 0.15
N ALA A 348 -2.01 -8.45 0.35
CA ALA A 348 -1.38 -9.32 -0.64
C ALA A 348 -0.11 -8.70 -1.27
N TYR A 349 0.66 -7.93 -0.49
CA TYR A 349 2.02 -7.55 -0.92
C TYR A 349 2.87 -8.80 -1.12
N ILE A 350 3.77 -8.75 -2.11
CA ILE A 350 4.54 -9.94 -2.50
C ILE A 350 5.63 -10.29 -1.48
N GLU A 351 6.18 -9.31 -0.76
CA GLU A 351 7.15 -9.53 0.32
C GLU A 351 6.45 -9.86 1.65
N PRO A 352 6.52 -11.10 2.20
CA PRO A 352 6.11 -11.38 3.58
C PRO A 352 6.96 -10.60 4.59
N GLU A 353 6.48 -10.51 5.83
CA GLU A 353 7.19 -9.86 6.93
C GLU A 353 8.51 -10.57 7.20
N ALA A 354 9.60 -9.79 7.23
CA ALA A 354 10.93 -10.32 7.42
C ALA A 354 11.88 -9.28 8.03
N GLY A 355 12.86 -9.78 8.77
CA GLY A 355 13.90 -8.96 9.37
C GLY A 355 14.68 -9.69 10.45
N PHE A 356 15.59 -8.98 11.08
CA PHE A 356 16.35 -9.46 12.23
C PHE A 356 16.55 -8.36 13.26
N ALA A 357 16.82 -8.75 14.50
CA ALA A 357 17.24 -7.86 15.58
C ALA A 357 18.56 -8.32 16.15
N ARG A 358 19.36 -7.34 16.63
CA ARG A 358 20.59 -7.61 17.39
C ARG A 358 20.76 -6.64 18.53
N ARG A 359 21.23 -7.12 19.67
CA ARG A 359 21.60 -6.27 20.80
C ARG A 359 23.02 -5.76 20.64
N VAL A 360 23.24 -4.46 20.83
CA VAL A 360 24.54 -3.80 20.78
C VAL A 360 24.74 -3.00 22.08
N GLY A 361 25.39 -3.64 23.06
CA GLY A 361 25.50 -3.05 24.39
C GLY A 361 24.13 -2.88 25.07
N ASP A 362 23.78 -1.63 25.38
CA ASP A 362 22.49 -1.28 25.98
C ASP A 362 21.42 -0.87 24.94
N ARG A 363 21.71 -1.07 23.66
CA ARG A 363 20.83 -0.75 22.55
C ARG A 363 20.35 -2.02 21.83
N ILE A 364 19.21 -1.89 21.13
CA ILE A 364 18.71 -2.88 20.19
C ILE A 364 18.65 -2.26 18.80
N GLU A 365 19.17 -2.95 17.79
CA GLU A 365 19.02 -2.60 16.39
C GLU A 365 18.11 -3.62 15.71
N ILE A 366 17.11 -3.11 14.97
CA ILE A 366 16.15 -3.93 14.22
C ILE A 366 16.19 -3.50 12.77
N GLN A 367 16.53 -4.44 11.90
CA GLN A 367 16.46 -4.27 10.44
C GLN A 367 15.27 -5.08 9.92
N ALA A 368 14.23 -4.40 9.44
CA ALA A 368 12.98 -5.03 9.04
C ALA A 368 12.20 -4.19 8.03
N CYS A 369 11.28 -4.84 7.30
CA CYS A 369 10.33 -4.15 6.46
C CYS A 369 9.25 -3.47 7.32
N THR A 370 9.11 -2.14 7.22
CA THR A 370 8.14 -1.34 7.97
C THR A 370 7.70 -0.10 7.17
N GLN A 371 6.53 0.45 7.51
CA GLN A 371 6.05 1.75 7.01
C GLN A 371 6.19 2.88 8.06
N ALA A 372 6.58 2.57 9.30
CA ALA A 372 6.50 3.49 10.41
C ALA A 372 7.64 3.32 11.44
N PRO A 373 8.91 3.55 11.05
CA PRO A 373 10.06 3.19 11.86
C PRO A 373 10.08 3.86 13.25
N TYR A 374 9.61 5.09 13.38
CA TYR A 374 9.53 5.76 14.66
C TYR A 374 8.44 5.22 15.60
N MET A 375 7.29 4.80 15.04
CA MET A 375 6.26 4.10 15.81
C MET A 375 6.75 2.74 16.27
N ASP A 376 7.44 1.99 15.38
CA ASP A 376 8.07 0.71 15.73
C ASP A 376 9.08 0.88 16.86
N ARG A 377 9.93 1.94 16.80
CA ARG A 377 10.91 2.29 17.84
C ARG A 377 10.25 2.45 19.19
N ASP A 378 9.21 3.28 19.26
CA ASP A 378 8.54 3.64 20.51
C ASP A 378 7.79 2.43 21.12
N ASP A 379 7.13 1.60 20.30
CA ASP A 379 6.49 0.37 20.75
C ASP A 379 7.52 -0.65 21.25
N VAL A 380 8.61 -0.88 20.51
CA VAL A 380 9.70 -1.79 20.92
C VAL A 380 10.35 -1.32 22.23
N ALA A 381 10.56 -0.02 22.39
CA ALA A 381 11.07 0.54 23.64
C ALA A 381 10.14 0.21 24.82
N GLY A 382 8.83 0.35 24.62
CA GLY A 382 7.82 -0.03 25.62
C GLY A 382 7.80 -1.54 25.95
N LEU A 383 7.98 -2.40 24.94
CA LEU A 383 8.05 -3.84 25.12
C LEU A 383 9.29 -4.28 25.88
N LEU A 384 10.42 -3.63 25.64
CA LEU A 384 11.68 -3.96 26.30
C LEU A 384 11.86 -3.23 27.64
N GLY A 385 11.07 -2.19 27.94
CA GLY A 385 11.20 -1.34 29.11
C GLY A 385 12.48 -0.50 29.10
N ILE A 386 12.92 -0.04 27.91
CA ILE A 386 14.12 0.77 27.70
C ILE A 386 13.76 2.12 27.08
N PRO A 387 14.63 3.14 27.17
CA PRO A 387 14.39 4.42 26.50
C PRO A 387 14.33 4.28 24.97
N PRO A 388 13.48 5.06 24.27
CA PRO A 388 13.35 4.99 22.79
C PRO A 388 14.68 5.25 22.05
N GLU A 389 15.56 6.10 22.58
CA GLU A 389 16.90 6.38 22.02
C GLU A 389 17.83 5.16 22.05
N ASN A 390 17.50 4.12 22.82
CA ASN A 390 18.21 2.85 22.81
C ASN A 390 17.64 1.84 21.81
N VAL A 391 16.65 2.23 21.02
CA VAL A 391 16.09 1.41 19.94
C VAL A 391 16.40 2.10 18.61
N ARG A 392 17.05 1.37 17.70
CA ARG A 392 17.28 1.81 16.32
C ARG A 392 16.50 0.91 15.36
N ILE A 393 15.67 1.51 14.54
CA ILE A 393 14.97 0.84 13.43
C ILE A 393 15.67 1.23 12.13
N ILE A 394 16.05 0.22 11.36
CA ILE A 394 16.70 0.35 10.06
C ILE A 394 15.75 -0.28 9.03
N PRO A 395 14.87 0.50 8.37
CA PRO A 395 14.00 -0.05 7.35
C PRO A 395 14.79 -0.64 6.20
N THR A 396 14.41 -1.84 5.77
CA THR A 396 14.88 -2.43 4.50
C THR A 396 14.11 -1.84 3.33
N ALA A 397 14.46 -2.20 2.09
CA ALA A 397 13.52 -2.06 0.98
C ALA A 397 12.22 -2.78 1.33
N VAL A 398 11.08 -2.17 0.99
CA VAL A 398 9.77 -2.70 1.36
C VAL A 398 9.02 -3.15 0.10
N GLY A 399 8.78 -4.45 0.01
CA GLY A 399 8.14 -5.12 -1.14
C GLY A 399 6.61 -4.97 -1.19
N GLY A 400 6.14 -3.73 -0.99
CA GLY A 400 4.74 -3.36 -0.81
C GLY A 400 4.30 -3.39 0.65
N GLY A 401 3.27 -2.64 0.98
CA GLY A 401 2.73 -2.58 2.35
C GLY A 401 1.24 -2.24 2.37
N PHE A 402 0.83 -1.20 1.63
CA PHE A 402 -0.56 -0.75 1.45
C PHE A 402 -1.30 -0.44 2.75
N GLY A 403 -0.58 -0.36 3.88
CA GLY A 403 -1.10 -0.10 5.22
C GLY A 403 -0.82 -1.19 6.25
N SER A 404 -0.64 -2.47 5.86
CA SER A 404 -0.42 -3.56 6.82
C SER A 404 0.88 -3.40 7.62
N LYS A 405 1.97 -3.00 6.96
CA LYS A 405 3.28 -2.82 7.60
C LYS A 405 3.39 -1.51 8.42
N LEU A 406 2.23 -0.92 8.78
CA LEU A 406 2.11 0.12 9.81
C LEU A 406 1.95 -0.47 11.21
N ASP A 407 1.43 -1.70 11.30
CA ASP A 407 1.32 -2.46 12.53
C ASP A 407 2.59 -3.30 12.70
N LEU A 408 3.06 -3.47 13.94
CA LEU A 408 4.15 -4.37 14.26
C LEU A 408 3.77 -5.81 13.91
N SER A 409 4.72 -6.57 13.38
CA SER A 409 4.55 -7.98 13.03
C SER A 409 5.62 -8.86 13.64
N ILE A 410 6.83 -8.87 13.06
CA ILE A 410 7.97 -9.66 13.54
C ILE A 410 8.79 -8.91 14.60
N GLN A 411 8.77 -7.59 14.60
CA GLN A 411 9.62 -6.74 15.44
C GLN A 411 9.53 -7.08 16.94
N PRO A 412 8.32 -7.29 17.52
CA PRO A 412 8.19 -7.65 18.93
C PRO A 412 8.91 -8.95 19.28
N PHE A 413 8.77 -9.98 18.43
CA PHE A 413 9.34 -11.31 18.67
C PHE A 413 10.86 -11.28 18.60
N ILE A 414 11.42 -10.72 17.52
CA ILE A 414 12.87 -10.67 17.33
C ILE A 414 13.55 -9.74 18.34
N ALA A 415 12.88 -8.66 18.74
CA ALA A 415 13.40 -7.71 19.74
C ALA A 415 13.53 -8.38 21.12
N VAL A 416 12.46 -9.02 21.61
CA VAL A 416 12.45 -9.69 22.92
C VAL A 416 13.51 -10.80 22.95
N ALA A 417 13.59 -11.61 21.89
CA ALA A 417 14.53 -12.73 21.83
C ALA A 417 15.99 -12.25 21.73
N ALA A 418 16.31 -11.30 20.83
CA ALA A 418 17.68 -10.78 20.68
C ALA A 418 18.16 -10.03 21.92
N TRP A 419 17.25 -9.29 22.59
CA TRP A 419 17.56 -8.57 23.82
C TRP A 419 18.04 -9.49 24.94
N GLN A 420 17.35 -10.63 25.12
CA GLN A 420 17.67 -11.58 26.19
C GLN A 420 18.78 -12.56 25.87
N LEU A 421 18.89 -12.96 24.60
CA LEU A 421 19.92 -13.95 24.20
C LEU A 421 21.27 -13.33 23.87
N SER A 422 21.33 -12.01 23.67
CA SER A 422 22.54 -11.29 23.23
C SER A 422 23.16 -11.89 21.94
N ARG A 423 22.34 -12.53 21.12
CA ARG A 423 22.65 -13.04 19.77
C ARG A 423 21.68 -12.41 18.76
N PRO A 424 22.08 -12.22 17.50
CA PRO A 424 21.13 -11.83 16.47
C PRO A 424 20.02 -12.88 16.34
N VAL A 425 18.77 -12.40 16.15
CA VAL A 425 17.60 -13.26 15.93
C VAL A 425 16.86 -12.80 14.68
N ARG A 426 16.59 -13.72 13.77
CA ARG A 426 15.93 -13.50 12.49
C ARG A 426 14.57 -14.17 12.48
N MET A 427 13.57 -13.50 11.87
CA MET A 427 12.27 -14.07 11.60
C MET A 427 11.82 -13.72 10.19
N VAL A 428 11.23 -14.69 9.49
CA VAL A 428 10.62 -14.52 8.17
C VAL A 428 9.29 -15.26 8.19
N TYR A 429 8.19 -14.57 7.91
CA TYR A 429 6.89 -15.23 7.79
C TYR A 429 6.81 -16.04 6.51
N SER A 430 6.15 -17.18 6.59
CA SER A 430 5.63 -17.84 5.39
C SER A 430 4.48 -17.00 4.80
N ARG A 431 4.12 -17.26 3.54
CA ARG A 431 2.95 -16.59 2.95
C ARG A 431 1.67 -16.87 3.74
N ALA A 432 1.47 -18.12 4.17
CA ALA A 432 0.31 -18.49 4.97
C ALA A 432 0.28 -17.75 6.32
N GLU A 433 1.43 -17.62 6.98
CA GLU A 433 1.53 -16.88 8.24
C GLU A 433 1.28 -15.39 8.05
N SER A 434 1.83 -14.77 7.00
CA SER A 434 1.58 -13.38 6.62
C SER A 434 0.08 -13.13 6.41
N ILE A 435 -0.58 -13.94 5.58
CA ILE A 435 -2.02 -13.80 5.30
C ILE A 435 -2.88 -14.08 6.56
N ALA A 436 -2.54 -15.08 7.38
CA ALA A 436 -3.37 -15.46 8.52
C ALA A 436 -3.31 -14.47 9.69
N THR A 437 -2.18 -13.73 9.86
CA THR A 437 -1.89 -13.03 11.12
C THR A 437 -1.76 -11.52 11.02
N THR A 438 -1.53 -10.98 9.83
CA THR A 438 -1.45 -9.53 9.63
C THR A 438 -2.81 -8.88 9.51
N THR A 439 -2.86 -7.56 9.67
CA THR A 439 -4.12 -6.81 9.62
C THR A 439 -4.77 -6.86 8.23
N LYS A 440 -6.10 -6.67 8.17
CA LYS A 440 -6.93 -6.74 6.96
C LYS A 440 -7.72 -5.44 6.77
N ARG A 441 -8.35 -5.26 5.58
CA ARG A 441 -9.40 -4.24 5.40
C ARG A 441 -10.60 -4.62 6.26
N HIS A 442 -11.16 -3.65 6.97
CA HIS A 442 -12.37 -3.83 7.78
C HIS A 442 -13.55 -4.31 6.93
N PRO A 443 -14.16 -5.45 7.20
CA PRO A 443 -15.51 -5.74 6.72
C PRO A 443 -16.46 -4.67 7.19
N ALA A 444 -17.42 -4.30 6.34
CA ALA A 444 -18.37 -3.26 6.68
C ALA A 444 -19.80 -3.67 6.35
N ARG A 445 -20.74 -3.29 7.19
CA ARG A 445 -22.18 -3.28 6.90
C ARG A 445 -22.67 -1.86 7.01
N MET A 446 -23.28 -1.35 5.95
CA MET A 446 -23.63 0.05 5.81
C MET A 446 -25.07 0.19 5.37
N LYS A 447 -25.80 1.13 5.98
CA LYS A 447 -27.16 1.48 5.62
C LYS A 447 -27.24 2.98 5.33
N LEU A 448 -27.85 3.31 4.20
CA LEU A 448 -27.95 4.69 3.72
C LEU A 448 -29.37 5.00 3.26
N ARG A 449 -29.79 6.28 3.49
CA ARG A 449 -30.93 6.93 2.85
C ARG A 449 -30.45 8.25 2.27
N ILE A 450 -30.77 8.52 1.00
CA ILE A 450 -30.33 9.73 0.31
C ILE A 450 -31.53 10.35 -0.41
N GLY A 451 -31.74 11.67 -0.24
CA GLY A 451 -32.82 12.42 -0.88
C GLY A 451 -32.28 13.51 -1.80
N ALA A 452 -33.03 13.78 -2.89
CA ALA A 452 -32.74 14.85 -3.83
C ALA A 452 -34.03 15.53 -4.30
N SER A 453 -33.90 16.80 -4.72
CA SER A 453 -34.95 17.58 -5.40
C SER A 453 -35.08 17.17 -6.87
N ARG A 454 -36.19 17.59 -7.51
CA ARG A 454 -36.50 17.21 -8.90
C ARG A 454 -35.46 17.71 -9.92
N ASP A 455 -34.76 18.79 -9.63
CA ASP A 455 -33.67 19.32 -10.44
C ASP A 455 -32.31 18.63 -10.18
N GLY A 456 -32.31 17.53 -9.38
CA GLY A 456 -31.16 16.70 -9.11
C GLY A 456 -30.24 17.21 -8.01
N LYS A 457 -30.62 18.24 -7.24
CA LYS A 457 -29.80 18.68 -6.10
C LYS A 457 -29.97 17.79 -4.91
N LEU A 458 -28.86 17.32 -4.33
CA LEU A 458 -28.85 16.55 -3.09
C LEU A 458 -29.42 17.37 -1.94
N ALA A 459 -30.39 16.83 -1.23
CA ALA A 459 -31.07 17.46 -0.11
C ALA A 459 -30.58 16.96 1.23
N ALA A 460 -30.52 15.62 1.38
CA ALA A 460 -30.13 15.01 2.64
C ALA A 460 -29.49 13.65 2.44
N MET A 461 -28.67 13.25 3.42
CA MET A 461 -28.12 11.90 3.55
C MET A 461 -28.09 11.46 5.00
N ASP A 462 -28.55 10.23 5.24
CA ASP A 462 -28.42 9.50 6.50
C ASP A 462 -27.57 8.25 6.28
N PHE A 463 -26.46 8.12 6.99
CA PHE A 463 -25.53 7.00 6.89
C PHE A 463 -25.32 6.36 8.25
N SER A 464 -25.39 5.04 8.32
CA SER A 464 -24.90 4.26 9.46
C SER A 464 -24.04 3.10 8.96
N GLY A 465 -22.90 2.85 9.64
CA GLY A 465 -21.97 1.79 9.25
C GLY A 465 -21.34 1.11 10.45
N ASP A 466 -21.29 -0.22 10.43
CA ASP A 466 -20.53 -1.06 11.34
C ASP A 466 -19.30 -1.61 10.61
N PHE A 467 -18.14 -1.44 11.23
CA PHE A 467 -16.85 -1.85 10.68
C PHE A 467 -16.21 -2.86 11.62
N ASN A 468 -16.02 -4.09 11.15
CA ASN A 468 -15.40 -5.15 11.95
C ASN A 468 -13.92 -4.87 12.16
N THR A 469 -13.51 -4.57 13.39
CA THR A 469 -12.10 -4.29 13.73
C THR A 469 -11.33 -5.54 14.17
N GLY A 470 -12.00 -6.70 14.28
CA GLY A 470 -11.38 -7.93 14.76
C GLY A 470 -11.08 -7.91 16.26
N ALA A 471 -10.15 -8.75 16.68
CA ALA A 471 -9.86 -8.99 18.09
C ALA A 471 -9.18 -7.82 18.79
N TYR A 472 -8.43 -6.97 18.06
CA TYR A 472 -7.63 -5.88 18.61
C TYR A 472 -7.84 -4.58 17.84
N SER A 473 -7.43 -3.47 18.45
CA SER A 473 -7.74 -2.11 17.98
C SER A 473 -7.12 -1.75 16.65
N SER A 474 -5.82 -1.99 16.49
CA SER A 474 -5.06 -1.51 15.32
C SER A 474 -5.49 -0.07 14.91
N TRP A 475 -5.89 0.14 13.64
CA TRP A 475 -6.37 1.42 13.12
C TRP A 475 -7.91 1.57 13.12
N GLY A 476 -8.64 0.70 13.84
CA GLY A 476 -10.10 0.76 13.96
C GLY A 476 -10.64 2.14 14.36
N PRO A 477 -10.06 2.84 15.37
CA PRO A 477 -10.49 4.19 15.71
C PRO A 477 -10.38 5.19 14.56
N THR A 478 -9.30 5.10 13.75
CA THR A 478 -9.11 5.98 12.59
C THR A 478 -10.15 5.72 11.51
N VAL A 479 -10.48 4.45 11.21
CA VAL A 479 -11.48 4.10 10.20
C VAL A 479 -12.86 4.60 10.59
N ALA A 480 -13.30 4.33 11.83
CA ALA A 480 -14.60 4.80 12.31
C ALA A 480 -14.75 6.34 12.34
N ASN A 481 -13.67 7.07 12.59
CA ASN A 481 -13.68 8.54 12.57
C ASN A 481 -13.59 9.13 11.16
N ARG A 482 -12.88 8.46 10.24
CA ARG A 482 -12.69 8.94 8.86
C ARG A 482 -13.93 8.76 7.99
N VAL A 483 -14.62 7.63 8.13
CA VAL A 483 -15.79 7.32 7.29
C VAL A 483 -16.89 8.37 7.36
N PRO A 484 -17.35 8.86 8.54
CA PRO A 484 -18.39 9.88 8.59
C PRO A 484 -18.04 11.20 7.88
N VAL A 485 -16.76 11.57 7.85
CA VAL A 485 -16.27 12.75 7.11
C VAL A 485 -16.38 12.56 5.60
N HIS A 486 -16.17 11.31 5.11
CA HIS A 486 -16.04 11.03 3.67
C HIS A 486 -17.28 10.40 3.04
N ALA A 487 -18.22 9.88 3.82
CA ALA A 487 -19.36 9.11 3.31
C ALA A 487 -20.34 9.92 2.44
N SER A 488 -20.24 11.26 2.43
CA SER A 488 -20.94 12.11 1.46
C SER A 488 -20.43 12.00 0.02
N GLY A 489 -19.21 11.44 -0.16
CA GLY A 489 -18.46 11.68 -1.38
C GLY A 489 -18.07 13.17 -1.54
N PRO A 490 -17.49 13.55 -2.68
CA PRO A 490 -17.07 14.93 -2.94
C PRO A 490 -18.23 15.83 -3.40
N TYR A 491 -19.38 15.73 -2.71
CA TYR A 491 -20.61 16.40 -3.10
C TYR A 491 -21.15 17.28 -1.99
N TYR A 492 -21.82 18.36 -2.37
CA TYR A 492 -22.50 19.24 -1.43
C TYR A 492 -23.82 18.63 -0.98
N ILE A 493 -23.96 18.42 0.34
CA ILE A 493 -25.17 17.89 0.98
C ILE A 493 -25.51 18.82 2.16
N PRO A 494 -26.61 19.59 2.11
CA PRO A 494 -26.94 20.56 3.16
C PRO A 494 -27.37 19.93 4.48
N HIS A 495 -28.05 18.77 4.45
CA HIS A 495 -28.50 18.05 5.64
C HIS A 495 -27.85 16.66 5.69
N TYR A 496 -27.00 16.42 6.68
CA TYR A 496 -26.15 15.26 6.72
C TYR A 496 -26.08 14.66 8.12
N ARG A 497 -26.21 13.34 8.20
CA ARG A 497 -25.94 12.56 9.42
C ARG A 497 -25.20 11.30 9.02
N ALA A 498 -24.02 11.08 9.61
CA ALA A 498 -23.28 9.86 9.45
C ALA A 498 -22.74 9.38 10.79
N VAL A 499 -22.90 8.08 11.05
CA VAL A 499 -22.36 7.39 12.23
C VAL A 499 -21.65 6.14 11.77
N ALA A 500 -20.42 5.93 12.26
CA ALA A 500 -19.67 4.69 12.04
C ALA A 500 -19.20 4.13 13.37
N ARG A 501 -19.27 2.79 13.54
CA ARG A 501 -18.80 2.06 14.72
C ARG A 501 -17.72 1.08 14.33
N ALA A 502 -16.62 1.04 15.10
CA ALA A 502 -15.66 -0.06 15.02
C ALA A 502 -16.07 -1.14 16.02
N VAL A 503 -16.33 -2.36 15.54
CA VAL A 503 -16.91 -3.46 16.34
C VAL A 503 -15.87 -4.58 16.47
N HIS A 504 -15.63 -5.02 17.71
CA HIS A 504 -14.75 -6.15 17.99
C HIS A 504 -15.41 -7.49 17.70
N THR A 505 -14.64 -8.42 17.15
CA THR A 505 -15.00 -9.84 16.97
C THR A 505 -13.79 -10.74 17.21
N ASN A 506 -14.01 -12.05 17.39
CA ASN A 506 -12.94 -13.04 17.52
C ASN A 506 -12.32 -13.42 16.14
N LEU A 507 -12.07 -12.41 15.30
CA LEU A 507 -11.39 -12.56 14.01
C LEU A 507 -10.06 -11.82 14.01
N VAL A 508 -9.25 -12.08 12.98
CA VAL A 508 -7.99 -11.38 12.78
C VAL A 508 -8.18 -9.86 12.81
N PRO A 509 -7.29 -9.08 13.42
CA PRO A 509 -7.43 -7.63 13.49
C PRO A 509 -7.57 -7.00 12.11
N ALA A 510 -8.47 -6.03 12.00
CA ALA A 510 -8.57 -5.16 10.84
C ALA A 510 -7.86 -3.84 11.13
N GLY A 511 -7.04 -3.40 10.18
CA GLY A 511 -6.17 -2.24 10.34
C GLY A 511 -6.23 -1.28 9.17
N ALA A 512 -5.12 -0.60 8.95
CA ALA A 512 -4.94 0.29 7.83
C ALA A 512 -4.91 -0.51 6.52
N PHE A 513 -5.74 -0.13 5.57
CA PHE A 513 -5.63 -0.55 4.18
C PHE A 513 -5.92 0.66 3.29
N ARG A 514 -5.15 0.85 2.21
CA ARG A 514 -5.24 1.95 1.24
C ARG A 514 -6.67 2.47 1.10
N GLY A 515 -6.91 3.73 1.48
CA GLY A 515 -8.24 4.37 1.51
C GLY A 515 -8.96 4.41 2.88
N PHE A 516 -8.51 3.68 3.94
CA PHE A 516 -8.97 3.77 5.34
C PHE A 516 -10.51 3.87 5.52
N GLY A 517 -11.28 2.90 5.02
CA GLY A 517 -12.73 2.85 5.16
C GLY A 517 -13.52 3.63 4.09
N VAL A 518 -12.89 4.58 3.40
CA VAL A 518 -13.54 5.36 2.34
C VAL A 518 -13.95 4.50 1.13
N PRO A 519 -13.17 3.49 0.67
CA PRO A 519 -13.61 2.60 -0.40
C PRO A 519 -14.93 1.87 -0.10
N GLN A 520 -15.13 1.44 1.16
CA GLN A 520 -16.35 0.76 1.57
C GLN A 520 -17.57 1.71 1.49
N SER A 521 -17.47 2.92 2.09
CA SER A 521 -18.56 3.89 2.01
C SER A 521 -18.83 4.37 0.59
N SER A 522 -17.79 4.50 -0.23
CA SER A 522 -17.92 4.90 -1.65
C SER A 522 -18.72 3.87 -2.47
N ILE A 523 -18.52 2.57 -2.23
CA ILE A 523 -19.32 1.50 -2.86
C ILE A 523 -20.82 1.68 -2.58
N ALA A 524 -21.19 2.06 -1.37
CA ALA A 524 -22.57 2.24 -0.97
C ALA A 524 -23.18 3.54 -1.54
N GLN A 525 -22.51 4.67 -1.34
CA GLN A 525 -23.03 5.98 -1.70
C GLN A 525 -23.12 6.18 -3.22
N GLU A 526 -22.10 5.78 -3.97
CA GLU A 526 -22.04 6.01 -5.42
C GLU A 526 -23.09 5.18 -6.18
N GLN A 527 -23.43 3.97 -5.70
CA GLN A 527 -24.53 3.20 -6.26
C GLN A 527 -25.90 3.85 -5.99
N LEU A 528 -26.09 4.51 -4.83
CA LEU A 528 -27.33 5.22 -4.53
C LEU A 528 -27.43 6.54 -5.26
N TYR A 529 -26.33 7.21 -5.59
CA TYR A 529 -26.35 8.38 -6.47
C TYR A 529 -26.78 8.02 -7.89
N ASP A 530 -26.35 6.88 -8.43
CA ASP A 530 -26.86 6.35 -9.68
C ASP A 530 -28.36 6.06 -9.60
N ALA A 531 -28.83 5.46 -8.50
CA ALA A 531 -30.23 5.17 -8.29
C ALA A 531 -31.11 6.46 -8.22
N LEU A 532 -30.60 7.54 -7.61
CA LEU A 532 -31.27 8.84 -7.63
C LEU A 532 -31.31 9.46 -9.02
N ALA A 533 -30.20 9.43 -9.75
CA ALA A 533 -30.11 9.93 -11.12
C ALA A 533 -31.12 9.21 -12.02
N ASP A 534 -31.16 7.85 -11.96
CA ASP A 534 -32.11 7.02 -12.72
C ASP A 534 -33.57 7.39 -12.36
N ARG A 535 -33.90 7.54 -11.04
CA ARG A 535 -35.23 7.86 -10.56
C ARG A 535 -35.71 9.25 -10.98
N LEU A 536 -34.78 10.20 -11.13
CA LEU A 536 -35.07 11.57 -11.55
C LEU A 536 -34.99 11.75 -13.08
N GLY A 537 -34.53 10.74 -13.82
CA GLY A 537 -34.32 10.78 -15.28
C GLY A 537 -33.17 11.71 -15.69
N ILE A 538 -32.16 11.86 -14.83
CA ILE A 538 -30.98 12.71 -15.05
C ILE A 538 -29.81 11.81 -15.44
N ASP A 539 -28.97 12.27 -16.39
CA ASP A 539 -27.72 11.55 -16.72
C ASP A 539 -26.85 11.41 -15.48
N ARG A 540 -26.29 10.23 -15.25
CA ARG A 540 -25.55 9.86 -14.04
C ARG A 540 -24.28 10.68 -13.83
N LEU A 541 -23.60 11.06 -14.92
CA LEU A 541 -22.43 11.94 -14.84
C LEU A 541 -22.86 13.37 -14.55
N GLU A 542 -23.89 13.89 -15.24
CA GLU A 542 -24.41 15.26 -15.01
C GLU A 542 -25.01 15.43 -13.60
N PHE A 543 -25.64 14.36 -13.04
CA PHE A 543 -26.09 14.36 -11.64
C PHE A 543 -24.92 14.61 -10.68
N ARG A 544 -23.76 13.99 -10.90
CA ARG A 544 -22.56 14.21 -10.09
C ARG A 544 -21.96 15.61 -10.29
N ILE A 545 -21.90 16.07 -11.53
CA ILE A 545 -21.37 17.41 -11.86
C ILE A 545 -22.22 18.50 -11.19
N CYS A 546 -23.54 18.36 -11.19
CA CYS A 546 -24.40 19.37 -10.58
C CYS A 546 -24.32 19.45 -9.07
N ASN A 547 -23.88 18.37 -8.40
CA ASN A 547 -23.72 18.27 -6.95
C ASN A 547 -22.26 18.38 -6.47
N ALA A 548 -21.30 18.45 -7.39
CA ALA A 548 -19.89 18.52 -7.06
C ALA A 548 -19.55 19.68 -6.13
N LEU A 549 -18.70 19.42 -5.12
CA LEU A 549 -18.15 20.48 -4.27
C LEU A 549 -17.42 21.52 -5.12
N THR A 550 -17.48 22.77 -4.68
CA THR A 550 -16.71 23.88 -5.23
C THR A 550 -15.91 24.55 -4.11
N ASN A 551 -15.06 25.49 -4.48
CA ASN A 551 -14.22 26.22 -3.51
C ASN A 551 -15.03 27.00 -2.46
N GLU A 552 -16.27 27.37 -2.77
CA GLU A 552 -17.14 28.20 -1.92
C GLU A 552 -18.11 27.38 -1.06
N LEU A 553 -18.37 26.13 -1.44
CA LEU A 553 -19.34 25.29 -0.74
C LEU A 553 -18.70 24.61 0.48
N PRO A 554 -19.41 24.58 1.61
CA PRO A 554 -18.91 23.86 2.78
C PRO A 554 -19.03 22.35 2.59
N THR A 555 -18.05 21.64 3.10
CA THR A 555 -18.09 20.18 3.27
C THR A 555 -19.13 19.80 4.33
N VAL A 556 -19.35 18.49 4.52
CA VAL A 556 -20.25 17.98 5.58
C VAL A 556 -19.77 18.31 7.01
N THR A 557 -18.47 18.63 7.18
CA THR A 557 -17.91 19.12 8.45
C THR A 557 -17.95 20.64 8.59
N GLY A 558 -18.58 21.36 7.64
CA GLY A 558 -18.66 22.83 7.63
C GLY A 558 -17.43 23.53 7.08
N GLN A 559 -16.34 22.83 6.79
CA GLN A 559 -15.10 23.39 6.24
C GLN A 559 -15.32 23.93 4.82
N VAL A 560 -14.88 25.17 4.56
CA VAL A 560 -14.80 25.77 3.23
C VAL A 560 -13.35 25.82 2.78
N LEU A 561 -13.02 25.15 1.68
CA LEU A 561 -11.62 24.95 1.27
C LEU A 561 -11.02 26.18 0.57
N GLY A 562 -11.83 27.03 -0.03
CA GLY A 562 -11.43 28.27 -0.69
C GLY A 562 -10.69 28.10 -2.01
N LYS A 563 -9.82 27.11 -2.15
CA LYS A 563 -9.05 26.75 -3.37
C LYS A 563 -8.72 25.26 -3.40
N GLY A 564 -8.45 24.74 -4.60
CA GLY A 564 -7.98 23.39 -4.80
C GLY A 564 -9.08 22.33 -4.71
N VAL A 565 -10.33 22.64 -5.13
CA VAL A 565 -11.45 21.69 -5.18
C VAL A 565 -11.71 21.27 -6.63
N GLY A 566 -10.89 20.36 -7.14
CA GLY A 566 -10.87 19.96 -8.55
C GLY A 566 -11.89 18.90 -8.95
N ILE A 567 -12.80 18.44 -8.08
CA ILE A 567 -13.73 17.33 -8.41
C ILE A 567 -14.63 17.66 -9.61
N LYS A 568 -15.13 18.87 -9.71
CA LYS A 568 -15.98 19.27 -10.84
C LYS A 568 -15.23 19.15 -12.16
N THR A 569 -13.99 19.63 -12.20
CA THR A 569 -13.11 19.52 -13.37
C THR A 569 -12.79 18.05 -13.72
N CYS A 570 -12.57 17.20 -12.70
CA CYS A 570 -12.38 15.76 -12.92
C CYS A 570 -13.60 15.11 -13.59
N LEU A 571 -14.82 15.42 -13.11
CA LEU A 571 -16.07 14.91 -13.68
C LEU A 571 -16.32 15.46 -15.09
N GLU A 572 -16.10 16.75 -15.31
CA GLU A 572 -16.27 17.40 -16.62
C GLU A 572 -15.31 16.85 -17.67
N ALA A 573 -14.10 16.47 -17.29
CA ALA A 573 -13.13 15.83 -18.19
C ALA A 573 -13.61 14.45 -18.69
N LEU A 574 -14.58 13.83 -18.02
CA LEU A 574 -15.17 12.56 -18.44
C LEU A 574 -16.31 12.70 -19.44
N ARG A 575 -16.83 13.91 -19.73
CA ARG A 575 -18.04 14.08 -20.59
C ARG A 575 -17.91 13.44 -21.98
N ASP A 576 -16.82 13.71 -22.69
CA ASP A 576 -16.61 13.16 -24.01
C ASP A 576 -16.33 11.65 -24.00
N PRO A 577 -15.46 11.12 -23.13
CA PRO A 577 -15.32 9.69 -22.93
C PRO A 577 -16.64 9.00 -22.56
N TRP A 578 -17.43 9.58 -21.63
CA TRP A 578 -18.72 9.07 -21.17
C TRP A 578 -19.73 8.92 -22.31
N ARG A 579 -19.89 9.98 -23.11
CA ARG A 579 -20.80 9.97 -24.24
C ARG A 579 -20.43 8.88 -25.25
N ARG A 580 -19.15 8.82 -25.66
CA ARG A 580 -18.64 7.81 -26.61
C ARG A 580 -18.84 6.39 -26.10
N ALA A 581 -18.44 6.10 -24.88
CA ALA A 581 -18.54 4.77 -24.29
C ALA A 581 -20.01 4.29 -24.20
N ARG A 582 -20.94 5.19 -23.84
CA ARG A 582 -22.38 4.89 -23.81
C ARG A 582 -22.96 4.63 -25.19
N GLU A 583 -22.57 5.39 -26.22
CA GLU A 583 -22.97 5.18 -27.61
C GLU A 583 -22.45 3.81 -28.12
N GLU A 584 -21.20 3.47 -27.82
CA GLU A 584 -20.59 2.17 -28.18
C GLU A 584 -21.26 1.00 -27.46
N ALA A 585 -21.53 1.12 -26.15
CA ALA A 585 -22.25 0.11 -25.38
C ALA A 585 -23.67 -0.11 -25.91
N ALA A 586 -24.40 0.96 -26.22
CA ALA A 586 -25.75 0.89 -26.79
C ALA A 586 -25.75 0.24 -28.17
N ALA A 587 -24.79 0.57 -29.05
CA ALA A 587 -24.64 -0.05 -30.37
C ALA A 587 -24.33 -1.53 -30.25
N PHE A 588 -23.41 -1.91 -29.36
CA PHE A 588 -23.08 -3.32 -29.09
C PHE A 588 -24.31 -4.10 -28.62
N ASN A 589 -25.00 -3.57 -27.59
CA ASN A 589 -26.18 -4.21 -27.03
C ASN A 589 -27.33 -4.33 -28.02
N GLY A 590 -27.51 -3.34 -28.92
CA GLY A 590 -28.48 -3.38 -30.02
C GLY A 590 -28.16 -4.46 -31.04
N ALA A 591 -26.89 -4.72 -31.36
CA ALA A 591 -26.46 -5.78 -32.26
C ALA A 591 -26.57 -7.18 -31.61
N GLN A 592 -26.50 -7.30 -30.30
CA GLN A 592 -26.51 -8.55 -29.52
C GLN A 592 -27.90 -8.91 -28.95
N GLN A 593 -29.01 -8.64 -29.70
CA GLN A 593 -30.39 -8.78 -29.18
C GLN A 593 -30.71 -10.15 -28.55
N ALA A 594 -30.14 -11.26 -29.03
CA ALA A 594 -30.34 -12.61 -28.52
C ALA A 594 -29.12 -13.21 -27.80
N GLY A 595 -27.98 -12.53 -27.76
CA GLY A 595 -26.77 -13.04 -27.14
C GLY A 595 -26.72 -12.79 -25.61
N PRO A 596 -25.85 -13.52 -24.87
CA PRO A 596 -25.73 -13.36 -23.43
C PRO A 596 -24.92 -12.12 -23.03
N LEU A 597 -24.11 -11.56 -23.93
CA LEU A 597 -23.20 -10.46 -23.63
C LEU A 597 -23.92 -9.10 -23.58
N ARG A 598 -23.60 -8.31 -22.58
CA ARG A 598 -24.08 -6.93 -22.42
C ARG A 598 -22.93 -6.03 -22.02
N ARG A 599 -22.87 -4.83 -22.61
CA ARG A 599 -21.93 -3.78 -22.22
C ARG A 599 -22.62 -2.71 -21.39
N GLY A 600 -21.86 -2.14 -20.44
CA GLY A 600 -22.32 -1.03 -19.63
C GLY A 600 -21.20 -0.11 -19.26
N VAL A 601 -21.57 1.13 -18.90
CA VAL A 601 -20.67 2.21 -18.53
C VAL A 601 -21.09 2.76 -17.17
N GLY A 602 -20.16 2.87 -16.25
CA GLY A 602 -20.41 3.41 -14.92
C GLY A 602 -19.40 4.48 -14.52
N VAL A 603 -19.81 5.38 -13.66
CA VAL A 603 -19.00 6.47 -13.15
C VAL A 603 -19.10 6.56 -11.64
N ALA A 604 -18.01 6.94 -10.97
CA ALA A 604 -17.96 7.21 -9.54
C ALA A 604 -16.98 8.34 -9.23
N GLY A 605 -17.36 9.24 -8.32
CA GLY A 605 -16.48 10.28 -7.78
C GLY A 605 -15.86 9.89 -6.45
N MET A 606 -14.77 10.55 -6.09
CA MET A 606 -14.14 10.36 -4.80
C MET A 606 -13.43 11.61 -4.29
N TRP A 607 -13.25 11.68 -2.98
CA TRP A 607 -12.35 12.57 -2.30
C TRP A 607 -11.61 11.84 -1.16
N TYR A 608 -10.47 12.40 -0.75
CA TYR A 608 -9.70 11.83 0.34
C TYR A 608 -8.88 12.91 1.05
N GLY A 609 -9.10 13.08 2.35
CA GLY A 609 -8.32 13.99 3.19
C GLY A 609 -6.91 13.48 3.41
N CYS A 610 -5.90 14.25 3.01
CA CYS A 610 -4.49 13.88 3.13
C CYS A 610 -3.97 14.12 4.54
N GLY A 611 -3.51 13.06 5.22
CA GLY A 611 -2.98 13.12 6.58
C GLY A 611 -3.90 12.52 7.65
N ASN A 612 -3.61 12.85 8.91
CA ASN A 612 -4.40 12.41 10.06
C ASN A 612 -5.70 13.22 10.16
N THR A 613 -6.78 12.59 10.62
CA THR A 613 -8.07 13.27 10.85
C THR A 613 -7.99 14.08 12.13
N SER A 614 -7.97 15.42 12.03
CA SER A 614 -8.02 16.34 13.17
C SER A 614 -6.92 16.13 14.23
N LEU A 615 -5.80 15.55 13.87
CA LEU A 615 -4.68 15.28 14.77
C LEU A 615 -3.38 15.85 14.20
N PRO A 616 -2.41 16.23 15.04
CA PRO A 616 -1.07 16.63 14.61
C PRO A 616 -0.46 15.58 13.67
N ASN A 617 0.27 16.06 12.68
CA ASN A 617 0.80 15.23 11.61
C ASN A 617 2.15 15.73 11.09
N PRO A 618 3.10 16.09 11.98
CA PRO A 618 4.35 16.74 11.60
C PRO A 618 5.25 15.83 10.76
N SER A 619 6.11 16.46 9.98
CA SER A 619 7.29 15.88 9.35
C SER A 619 8.46 16.83 9.47
N THR A 620 9.65 16.30 9.76
CA THR A 620 10.88 17.05 9.87
C THR A 620 11.88 16.59 8.81
N ILE A 621 12.49 17.54 8.09
CA ILE A 621 13.57 17.32 7.13
C ILE A 621 14.83 18.02 7.61
N ARG A 622 15.97 17.34 7.54
CA ARG A 622 17.29 17.94 7.69
C ARG A 622 18.01 17.93 6.35
N LEU A 623 18.57 19.07 5.97
CA LEU A 623 19.35 19.25 4.74
C LEU A 623 20.72 19.82 5.09
N GLY A 624 21.79 19.12 4.68
CA GLY A 624 23.18 19.52 4.92
C GLY A 624 23.93 19.69 3.61
N LEU A 625 24.73 20.73 3.49
CA LEU A 625 25.70 20.97 2.43
C LEU A 625 27.07 20.57 2.93
N LYS A 626 27.66 19.54 2.34
CA LYS A 626 28.99 19.02 2.69
C LYS A 626 30.09 19.94 2.18
N PRO A 627 31.30 19.93 2.78
CA PRO A 627 32.46 20.70 2.30
C PRO A 627 32.90 20.36 0.87
N ASP A 628 32.55 19.17 0.36
CA ASP A 628 32.81 18.74 -1.02
C ASP A 628 31.77 19.23 -2.05
N GLY A 629 30.72 19.93 -1.62
CA GLY A 629 29.65 20.44 -2.47
C GLY A 629 28.44 19.49 -2.62
N ARG A 630 28.51 18.27 -2.11
CA ARG A 630 27.37 17.33 -2.09
C ARG A 630 26.33 17.76 -1.06
N LEU A 631 25.09 17.51 -1.35
CA LEU A 631 23.95 17.75 -0.46
C LEU A 631 23.51 16.44 0.22
N ALA A 632 23.36 16.44 1.54
CA ALA A 632 22.79 15.31 2.28
C ALA A 632 21.36 15.64 2.66
N LEU A 633 20.40 14.90 2.13
CA LEU A 633 18.99 15.03 2.46
C LEU A 633 18.59 13.90 3.42
N HIS A 634 18.39 14.24 4.69
CA HIS A 634 17.92 13.32 5.71
C HIS A 634 16.39 13.36 5.79
N GLN A 635 15.75 12.24 5.45
CA GLN A 635 14.30 12.12 5.45
C GLN A 635 13.87 10.77 6.05
N GLY A 636 12.96 10.80 7.03
CA GLY A 636 12.47 9.61 7.74
C GLY A 636 11.29 8.89 7.07
N ALA A 637 10.83 9.37 5.89
CA ALA A 637 9.74 8.75 5.17
C ALA A 637 10.19 7.47 4.47
N VAL A 638 9.54 6.34 4.75
CA VAL A 638 9.85 5.07 4.09
C VAL A 638 9.26 5.03 2.68
N ASP A 639 10.07 4.71 1.68
CA ASP A 639 9.60 4.38 0.33
C ASP A 639 9.21 2.90 0.28
N ILE A 640 7.91 2.64 0.11
CA ILE A 640 7.32 1.29 0.00
C ILE A 640 7.01 0.92 -1.46
N GLY A 641 7.59 1.65 -2.41
CA GLY A 641 7.37 1.53 -3.86
C GLY A 641 6.71 2.75 -4.51
N GLN A 642 6.14 3.67 -3.71
CA GLN A 642 5.40 4.83 -4.23
C GLN A 642 6.29 5.95 -4.80
N GLY A 643 7.62 5.92 -4.57
CA GLY A 643 8.56 6.88 -5.14
C GLY A 643 8.81 8.12 -4.28
N SER A 644 8.53 8.07 -2.97
CA SER A 644 8.75 9.19 -2.06
C SER A 644 10.19 9.67 -2.03
N ASN A 645 11.17 8.78 -2.11
CA ASN A 645 12.59 9.11 -2.19
C ASN A 645 12.88 10.09 -3.35
N THR A 646 12.36 9.79 -4.52
CA THR A 646 12.53 10.64 -5.72
C THR A 646 11.76 11.94 -5.61
N VAL A 647 10.47 11.87 -5.23
CA VAL A 647 9.57 13.03 -5.19
C VAL A 647 10.00 14.06 -4.15
N ILE A 648 10.38 13.63 -2.94
CA ILE A 648 10.84 14.54 -1.87
C ILE A 648 12.15 15.22 -2.29
N THR A 649 13.06 14.48 -2.94
CA THR A 649 14.30 15.05 -3.47
C THR A 649 14.03 16.07 -4.58
N GLN A 650 13.09 15.79 -5.53
CA GLN A 650 12.69 16.74 -6.56
C GLN A 650 12.16 18.05 -5.97
N ILE A 651 11.33 17.96 -4.93
CA ILE A 651 10.78 19.13 -4.22
C ILE A 651 11.91 19.94 -3.57
N CYS A 652 12.82 19.28 -2.84
CA CYS A 652 13.94 19.92 -2.18
C CYS A 652 14.89 20.59 -3.20
N ALA A 653 15.23 19.88 -4.28
CA ALA A 653 16.07 20.34 -5.37
C ALA A 653 15.49 21.60 -6.04
N GLN A 654 14.20 21.60 -6.37
CA GLN A 654 13.51 22.78 -6.92
C GLN A 654 13.55 23.97 -5.97
N ALA A 655 13.30 23.75 -4.68
CA ALA A 655 13.27 24.81 -3.67
C ALA A 655 14.65 25.45 -3.44
N LEU A 656 15.71 24.65 -3.49
CA LEU A 656 17.10 25.10 -3.34
C LEU A 656 17.65 25.71 -4.64
N GLY A 657 17.19 25.22 -5.80
CA GLY A 657 17.78 25.53 -7.12
C GLY A 657 19.01 24.67 -7.42
N ALA A 658 19.03 23.43 -6.96
CA ALA A 658 20.11 22.47 -7.16
C ALA A 658 19.68 21.35 -8.14
N PRO A 659 20.61 20.71 -8.85
CA PRO A 659 20.30 19.50 -9.61
C PRO A 659 20.00 18.32 -8.65
N VAL A 660 19.08 17.43 -9.05
CA VAL A 660 18.68 16.27 -8.22
C VAL A 660 19.86 15.32 -7.95
N GLU A 661 20.78 15.22 -8.88
CA GLU A 661 21.99 14.38 -8.82
C GLU A 661 23.02 14.86 -7.77
N ALA A 662 22.89 16.10 -7.30
CA ALA A 662 23.75 16.64 -6.22
C ALA A 662 23.42 16.07 -4.85
N PHE A 663 22.27 15.38 -4.70
CA PHE A 663 21.79 14.90 -3.42
C PHE A 663 22.24 13.47 -3.10
N ASP A 664 22.76 13.28 -1.89
CA ASP A 664 22.90 12.00 -1.21
C ASP A 664 21.70 11.83 -0.28
N LEU A 665 20.91 10.80 -0.50
CA LEU A 665 19.72 10.53 0.30
C LEU A 665 20.09 9.68 1.51
N VAL A 666 19.76 10.16 2.73
CA VAL A 666 19.82 9.42 3.99
C VAL A 666 18.39 9.19 4.45
N SER A 667 17.88 7.95 4.27
CA SER A 667 16.45 7.69 4.44
C SER A 667 16.13 6.72 5.58
N ALA A 668 15.12 7.07 6.34
CA ALA A 668 14.29 6.25 7.20
C ALA A 668 14.98 5.55 8.40
N ASP A 669 16.29 5.57 8.56
CA ASP A 669 17.01 5.07 9.74
C ASP A 669 16.77 6.02 10.92
N THR A 670 16.25 5.53 12.05
CA THR A 670 15.85 6.35 13.20
C THR A 670 17.01 7.04 13.95
N ASP A 671 18.26 6.60 13.73
CA ASP A 671 19.44 7.29 14.25
C ASP A 671 19.93 8.39 13.31
N LEU A 672 19.69 8.25 12.01
CA LEU A 672 20.29 9.10 10.99
C LEU A 672 19.34 10.14 10.40
N SER A 673 18.03 9.87 10.42
CA SER A 673 17.02 10.75 9.83
C SER A 673 16.07 11.29 10.90
N PRO A 674 15.56 12.52 10.78
CA PRO A 674 14.50 13.01 11.67
C PRO A 674 13.17 12.30 11.39
N ASP A 675 12.22 12.39 12.34
CA ASP A 675 10.90 11.81 12.19
C ASP A 675 10.09 12.51 11.10
N CYS A 676 9.72 11.75 10.06
CA CYS A 676 8.81 12.18 9.02
C CYS A 676 7.41 11.56 9.15
N GLY A 677 7.11 10.95 10.28
CA GLY A 677 5.89 10.19 10.51
C GLY A 677 5.81 8.93 9.65
N LYS A 678 4.66 8.29 9.66
CA LYS A 678 4.39 7.04 8.93
C LYS A 678 4.12 7.27 7.45
N THR A 679 4.45 6.31 6.60
CA THR A 679 4.04 6.28 5.19
C THR A 679 2.63 5.72 5.07
N SER A 680 1.63 6.62 5.13
CA SER A 680 0.20 6.31 5.04
C SER A 680 -0.61 7.57 4.74
N ALA A 681 -1.92 7.44 4.55
CA ALA A 681 -2.89 8.55 4.48
C ALA A 681 -2.53 9.63 3.44
N SER A 682 -1.84 9.26 2.37
CA SER A 682 -1.40 10.16 1.28
C SER A 682 -0.61 11.39 1.76
N ARG A 683 0.18 11.24 2.87
CA ARG A 683 0.81 12.38 3.52
C ARG A 683 2.22 12.72 3.02
N GLN A 684 2.98 11.78 2.45
CA GLN A 684 4.41 11.99 2.25
C GLN A 684 4.71 13.12 1.25
N THR A 685 4.13 13.11 0.05
CA THR A 685 4.31 14.21 -0.91
C THR A 685 3.85 15.55 -0.34
N PHE A 686 2.74 15.57 0.43
CA PHE A 686 2.18 16.78 1.02
C PHE A 686 2.99 17.27 2.21
N VAL A 687 3.06 16.49 3.29
CA VAL A 687 3.59 16.94 4.58
C VAL A 687 5.12 16.94 4.56
N THR A 688 5.72 15.79 4.24
CA THR A 688 7.19 15.68 4.17
C THR A 688 7.75 16.50 3.00
N GLY A 689 7.04 16.50 1.86
CA GLY A 689 7.41 17.36 0.74
C GLY A 689 7.37 18.85 1.09
N LYS A 690 6.41 19.30 1.93
CA LYS A 690 6.38 20.69 2.38
C LYS A 690 7.54 21.04 3.31
N ALA A 691 7.89 20.14 4.24
CA ALA A 691 9.08 20.29 5.06
C ALA A 691 10.37 20.35 4.20
N ALA A 692 10.45 19.52 3.14
CA ALA A 692 11.57 19.55 2.19
C ALA A 692 11.61 20.84 1.35
N GLU A 693 10.47 21.38 0.94
CA GLU A 693 10.40 22.71 0.29
C GLU A 693 10.95 23.80 1.24
N LEU A 694 10.53 23.78 2.51
CA LEU A 694 10.99 24.75 3.51
C LEU A 694 12.52 24.62 3.76
N ALA A 695 13.02 23.40 3.88
CA ALA A 695 14.45 23.15 4.07
C ALA A 695 15.28 23.63 2.86
N GLY A 696 14.84 23.34 1.63
CA GLY A 696 15.47 23.82 0.43
C GLY A 696 15.50 25.34 0.34
N ARG A 697 14.39 26.00 0.63
CA ARG A 697 14.29 27.48 0.65
C ARG A 697 15.19 28.11 1.72
N ASP A 698 15.24 27.53 2.92
CA ASP A 698 16.07 28.07 4.00
C ASP A 698 17.57 27.91 3.70
N LEU A 699 18.02 26.74 3.24
CA LEU A 699 19.42 26.54 2.85
C LEU A 699 19.81 27.49 1.69
N ARG A 700 18.93 27.69 0.71
CA ARG A 700 19.11 28.69 -0.36
C ARG A 700 19.32 30.10 0.25
N ALA A 701 18.44 30.50 1.17
CA ALA A 701 18.54 31.81 1.81
C ALA A 701 19.85 31.95 2.62
N GLN A 702 20.34 30.88 3.26
CA GLN A 702 21.65 30.88 3.92
C GLN A 702 22.79 31.14 2.93
N ILE A 703 22.81 30.42 1.80
CA ILE A 703 23.83 30.61 0.74
C ILE A 703 23.80 32.04 0.20
N LEU A 704 22.63 32.58 -0.10
CA LEU A 704 22.45 33.95 -0.61
C LEU A 704 22.92 35.00 0.42
N ARG A 705 22.66 34.80 1.71
CA ARG A 705 23.18 35.68 2.77
C ARG A 705 24.71 35.63 2.87
N GLN A 706 25.34 34.44 2.81
CA GLN A 706 26.78 34.27 2.84
C GLN A 706 27.48 35.00 1.65
N THR A 707 26.81 35.02 0.53
CA THR A 707 27.34 35.68 -0.70
C THR A 707 26.82 37.10 -0.88
N ASN A 708 25.96 37.62 0.03
CA ASN A 708 25.27 38.90 -0.09
C ASN A 708 24.63 39.08 -1.49
N ALA A 709 23.88 38.06 -1.95
CA ALA A 709 23.21 38.02 -3.23
C ALA A 709 21.70 38.19 -3.05
N GLY A 710 21.00 38.68 -4.09
CA GLY A 710 19.57 38.85 -4.14
C GLY A 710 18.82 37.52 -4.28
N GLU A 711 17.51 37.52 -3.99
CA GLU A 711 16.65 36.30 -4.03
C GLU A 711 16.58 35.64 -5.40
N THR A 712 16.75 36.41 -6.48
CA THR A 712 16.68 35.93 -7.87
C THR A 712 18.03 35.37 -8.40
N ALA A 713 19.09 35.40 -7.57
CA ALA A 713 20.40 34.91 -7.98
C ALA A 713 20.36 33.39 -8.25
N THR A 714 21.14 32.96 -9.25
CA THR A 714 21.32 31.54 -9.57
C THR A 714 22.51 30.97 -8.80
N ILE A 715 22.32 29.79 -8.21
CA ILE A 715 23.38 29.07 -7.51
C ILE A 715 23.83 27.88 -8.37
N ARG A 716 25.12 27.79 -8.64
CA ARG A 716 25.74 26.63 -9.27
C ARG A 716 26.54 25.84 -8.26
N PHE A 717 26.21 24.58 -8.12
CA PHE A 717 26.89 23.63 -7.23
C PHE A 717 28.10 23.03 -7.97
N GLY A 718 29.26 23.11 -7.36
CA GLY A 718 30.52 22.54 -7.88
C GLY A 718 31.33 21.91 -6.74
N ASP A 719 32.43 21.25 -7.08
CA ASP A 719 33.28 20.58 -6.09
C ASP A 719 33.89 21.60 -5.12
N ALA A 720 33.46 21.54 -3.85
CA ALA A 720 33.89 22.40 -2.76
C ALA A 720 33.67 23.92 -2.91
N VAL A 721 33.07 24.38 -4.03
CA VAL A 721 32.84 25.82 -4.31
C VAL A 721 31.47 26.03 -4.92
N LEU A 722 30.70 26.95 -4.35
CA LEU A 722 29.45 27.44 -4.94
C LEU A 722 29.75 28.72 -5.75
N THR A 723 29.16 28.81 -6.94
CA THR A 723 29.14 30.04 -7.73
C THR A 723 27.74 30.63 -7.70
N VAL A 724 27.61 31.87 -7.25
CA VAL A 724 26.34 32.60 -7.14
C VAL A 724 26.36 33.76 -8.14
N GLU A 725 25.44 33.73 -9.10
CA GLU A 725 25.27 34.71 -10.17
C GLU A 725 24.05 35.60 -9.85
N ASP A 726 24.29 36.89 -9.61
CA ASP A 726 23.26 37.90 -9.28
C ASP A 726 23.33 39.03 -10.32
N GLY A 727 22.63 38.90 -11.44
CA GLY A 727 22.76 39.74 -12.60
C GLY A 727 24.17 39.65 -13.21
N GLU A 728 24.89 40.77 -13.31
CA GLU A 728 26.27 40.80 -13.80
C GLU A 728 27.31 40.44 -12.70
N ARG A 729 26.88 40.29 -11.45
CA ARG A 729 27.77 39.98 -10.33
C ARG A 729 27.90 38.46 -10.15
N VAL A 730 29.14 37.98 -10.23
CA VAL A 730 29.46 36.59 -9.92
C VAL A 730 30.26 36.54 -8.63
N ARG A 731 29.86 35.68 -7.71
CA ARG A 731 30.52 35.45 -6.42
C ARG A 731 30.77 33.98 -6.21
N THR A 732 31.85 33.68 -5.52
CA THR A 732 32.15 32.29 -5.13
C THR A 732 32.13 32.16 -3.62
N LEU A 733 31.66 31.04 -3.15
CA LEU A 733 31.68 30.62 -1.73
C LEU A 733 32.49 29.33 -1.64
N SER A 734 33.68 29.42 -1.04
CA SER A 734 34.48 28.24 -0.73
C SER A 734 33.87 27.55 0.48
N LEU A 735 33.44 26.32 0.31
CA LEU A 735 32.81 25.54 1.40
C LEU A 735 33.83 25.03 2.41
N ALA A 736 35.10 24.87 1.99
CA ALA A 736 36.22 24.48 2.86
C ALA A 736 36.57 25.56 3.90
N ASP A 737 36.24 26.84 3.61
CA ASP A 737 36.52 27.97 4.51
C ASP A 737 35.41 28.13 5.58
N LEU A 738 34.32 27.41 5.49
CA LEU A 738 33.25 27.40 6.48
C LEU A 738 33.53 26.36 7.58
N ALA A 739 33.28 26.76 8.83
CA ALA A 739 33.35 25.80 9.93
C ALA A 739 32.23 24.77 9.79
N ALA A 740 32.60 23.50 9.72
CA ALA A 740 31.61 22.43 9.69
C ALA A 740 30.90 22.30 11.06
N ASP A 741 29.60 21.99 11.03
CA ASP A 741 28.81 21.64 12.20
C ASP A 741 29.20 20.25 12.76
N GLU A 742 28.53 19.83 13.86
CA GLU A 742 28.78 18.53 14.51
C GLU A 742 28.52 17.31 13.59
N LEU A 743 27.73 17.49 12.54
CA LEU A 743 27.42 16.46 11.53
C LEU A 743 28.35 16.53 10.31
N GLY A 744 29.28 17.51 10.30
CA GLY A 744 30.25 17.69 9.23
C GLY A 744 29.72 18.51 8.05
N TYR A 745 28.66 19.30 8.19
CA TYR A 745 28.12 20.17 7.15
C TYR A 745 28.66 21.59 7.23
N ALA A 746 29.07 22.14 6.10
CA ALA A 746 29.44 23.54 5.97
C ALA A 746 28.26 24.50 6.19
N LEU A 747 27.07 24.10 5.74
CA LEU A 747 25.78 24.74 6.01
C LEU A 747 24.73 23.65 6.22
N SER A 748 23.82 23.86 7.17
CA SER A 748 22.71 22.92 7.40
C SER A 748 21.45 23.64 7.85
N THR A 749 20.33 22.95 7.69
CA THR A 749 19.02 23.40 8.17
C THR A 749 18.15 22.20 8.56
N GLU A 750 17.28 22.40 9.54
CA GLU A 750 16.23 21.45 9.89
C GLU A 750 14.88 22.18 9.90
N GLN A 751 13.91 21.67 9.17
CA GLN A 751 12.61 22.30 9.01
C GLN A 751 11.50 21.30 9.28
N THR A 752 10.49 21.74 10.02
CA THR A 752 9.29 20.94 10.35
C THR A 752 8.06 21.60 9.76
N PHE A 753 7.18 20.78 9.20
CA PHE A 753 5.84 21.19 8.78
C PHE A 753 4.79 20.30 9.43
N ASP A 754 3.78 20.94 10.05
CA ASP A 754 2.56 20.29 10.54
C ASP A 754 1.36 20.94 9.85
N PRO A 755 0.51 20.15 9.13
CA PRO A 755 -0.65 20.69 8.43
C PRO A 755 -1.62 21.38 9.40
N PRO A 756 -2.14 22.57 9.06
CA PRO A 756 -3.14 23.24 9.88
C PRO A 756 -4.47 22.48 9.84
N THR A 757 -4.86 21.89 10.97
CA THR A 757 -6.14 21.20 11.16
C THR A 757 -6.76 21.64 12.49
N SER A 758 -8.07 21.50 12.64
CA SER A 758 -8.76 21.75 13.91
C SER A 758 -9.43 20.48 14.43
N PRO A 759 -9.56 20.33 15.76
CA PRO A 759 -10.41 19.28 16.32
C PRO A 759 -11.85 19.39 15.81
N LEU A 760 -12.49 18.23 15.62
CA LEU A 760 -13.92 18.19 15.37
C LEU A 760 -14.69 18.30 16.70
N ASP A 761 -15.81 19.04 16.70
CA ASP A 761 -16.72 19.13 17.85
C ASP A 761 -17.58 17.84 18.00
N ALA A 762 -18.53 17.85 18.92
CA ALA A 762 -19.39 16.70 19.20
C ALA A 762 -20.30 16.28 18.02
N ASP A 763 -20.59 17.19 17.10
CA ASP A 763 -21.34 16.95 15.88
C ASP A 763 -20.42 16.73 14.67
N GLY A 764 -19.11 16.64 14.88
CA GLY A 764 -18.11 16.40 13.83
C GLY A 764 -17.90 17.62 12.92
N GLN A 765 -18.16 18.84 13.42
CA GLN A 765 -17.91 20.07 12.68
C GLN A 765 -16.52 20.63 12.98
N GLY A 766 -15.81 21.11 11.96
CA GLY A 766 -14.44 21.63 12.04
C GLY A 766 -13.65 21.40 10.76
N GLU A 767 -12.33 21.53 10.84
CA GLU A 767 -11.40 21.43 9.71
C GLU A 767 -10.49 20.19 9.86
N PRO A 768 -10.99 18.98 9.53
CA PRO A 768 -10.28 17.73 9.81
C PRO A 768 -9.03 17.53 8.96
N TYR A 769 -8.93 18.19 7.80
CA TYR A 769 -7.80 18.10 6.87
C TYR A 769 -7.47 19.45 6.25
N ALA A 770 -6.20 19.73 6.09
CA ALA A 770 -5.73 20.95 5.44
C ALA A 770 -5.93 20.93 3.91
N LEU A 771 -5.97 19.72 3.31
CA LEU A 771 -6.28 19.53 1.89
C LEU A 771 -6.89 18.17 1.61
N TYR A 772 -7.58 18.08 0.47
CA TYR A 772 -8.14 16.84 -0.08
C TYR A 772 -7.64 16.61 -1.49
N GLY A 773 -7.40 15.32 -1.83
CA GLY A 773 -7.32 14.88 -3.21
C GLY A 773 -8.70 14.52 -3.73
N PHE A 774 -8.94 14.76 -5.01
CA PHE A 774 -10.21 14.50 -5.70
C PHE A 774 -9.98 13.63 -6.94
N GLY A 775 -11.02 12.94 -7.41
CA GLY A 775 -10.95 12.18 -8.64
C GLY A 775 -12.28 11.55 -9.02
N ALA A 776 -12.33 11.02 -10.22
CA ALA A 776 -13.46 10.24 -10.71
C ALA A 776 -12.97 9.15 -11.67
N HIS A 777 -13.59 7.97 -11.59
CA HIS A 777 -13.33 6.89 -12.54
C HIS A 777 -14.58 6.59 -13.36
N MET A 778 -14.36 6.31 -14.62
CA MET A 778 -15.33 5.74 -15.55
C MET A 778 -14.88 4.32 -15.90
N ALA A 779 -15.77 3.35 -15.76
CA ALA A 779 -15.54 1.96 -16.11
C ALA A 779 -16.40 1.55 -17.31
N GLU A 780 -15.79 0.91 -18.28
CA GLU A 780 -16.42 0.24 -19.41
C GLU A 780 -16.31 -1.26 -19.20
N ILE A 781 -17.43 -1.97 -19.20
CA ILE A 781 -17.43 -3.42 -18.93
C ILE A 781 -18.26 -4.20 -19.94
N GLU A 782 -17.95 -5.49 -20.04
CA GLU A 782 -18.76 -6.49 -20.72
C GLU A 782 -19.15 -7.60 -19.73
N VAL A 783 -20.42 -7.94 -19.70
CA VAL A 783 -21.01 -8.93 -18.77
C VAL A 783 -21.57 -10.08 -19.59
N ASP A 784 -21.17 -11.31 -19.27
CA ASP A 784 -21.86 -12.50 -19.71
C ASP A 784 -23.02 -12.79 -18.73
N CYS A 785 -24.25 -12.55 -19.18
CA CYS A 785 -25.45 -12.70 -18.36
C CYS A 785 -25.85 -14.16 -18.11
N GLU A 786 -25.25 -15.13 -18.76
CA GLU A 786 -25.45 -16.57 -18.52
C GLU A 786 -24.44 -17.12 -17.51
N LEU A 787 -23.19 -16.70 -17.61
CA LEU A 787 -22.11 -17.13 -16.72
C LEU A 787 -21.99 -16.24 -15.48
N GLY A 788 -22.43 -14.98 -15.55
CA GLY A 788 -22.23 -13.98 -14.52
C GLY A 788 -20.83 -13.38 -14.50
N THR A 789 -20.00 -13.65 -15.51
CA THR A 789 -18.63 -13.13 -15.58
C THR A 789 -18.61 -11.68 -16.06
N ILE A 790 -17.69 -10.90 -15.50
CA ILE A 790 -17.48 -9.49 -15.85
C ILE A 790 -16.06 -9.33 -16.40
N LYS A 791 -15.95 -8.76 -17.59
CA LYS A 791 -14.69 -8.28 -18.16
C LYS A 791 -14.67 -6.76 -18.14
N VAL A 792 -13.70 -6.18 -17.44
CA VAL A 792 -13.47 -4.74 -17.53
C VAL A 792 -12.71 -4.45 -18.81
N LEU A 793 -13.29 -3.63 -19.68
CA LEU A 793 -12.72 -3.33 -21.00
C LEU A 793 -11.74 -2.14 -20.92
N LYS A 794 -12.08 -1.12 -20.11
CA LYS A 794 -11.28 0.08 -19.93
C LYS A 794 -11.67 0.81 -18.64
N ILE A 795 -10.69 1.47 -18.02
CA ILE A 795 -10.91 2.47 -16.98
C ILE A 795 -10.34 3.81 -17.44
N THR A 796 -11.17 4.86 -17.43
CA THR A 796 -10.70 6.24 -17.57
C THR A 796 -10.70 6.88 -16.19
N ALA A 797 -9.51 7.27 -15.71
CA ALA A 797 -9.26 7.76 -14.36
C ALA A 797 -8.83 9.22 -14.38
N THR A 798 -9.65 10.12 -13.83
CA THR A 798 -9.34 11.53 -13.66
C THR A 798 -8.97 11.80 -12.21
N HIS A 799 -7.83 12.45 -11.97
CA HIS A 799 -7.38 12.77 -10.61
C HIS A 799 -6.82 14.19 -10.52
N ASP A 800 -7.36 14.95 -9.57
CA ASP A 800 -6.79 16.22 -9.16
C ASP A 800 -5.67 15.96 -8.13
N VAL A 801 -4.46 16.16 -8.60
CA VAL A 801 -3.21 15.93 -7.85
C VAL A 801 -2.52 17.24 -7.47
N GLY A 802 -3.22 18.39 -7.68
CA GLY A 802 -2.59 19.69 -7.63
C GLY A 802 -1.49 19.79 -8.67
N ARG A 803 -0.27 20.14 -8.26
CA ARG A 803 0.91 20.05 -9.14
C ARG A 803 1.48 18.62 -9.13
N ALA A 804 1.53 17.95 -10.27
CA ALA A 804 2.21 16.66 -10.40
C ALA A 804 3.73 16.85 -10.30
N ILE A 805 4.34 16.41 -9.19
CA ILE A 805 5.80 16.54 -8.99
C ILE A 805 6.56 15.66 -9.97
N ASN A 806 6.14 14.39 -10.10
CA ASN A 806 6.64 13.44 -11.09
C ASN A 806 5.45 12.72 -11.75
N PRO A 807 5.02 13.15 -12.94
CA PRO A 807 3.85 12.59 -13.61
C PRO A 807 3.92 11.08 -13.82
N THR A 808 5.10 10.51 -14.16
CA THR A 808 5.26 9.05 -14.35
C THR A 808 4.92 8.26 -13.08
N LEU A 809 5.37 8.75 -11.92
CA LEU A 809 5.12 8.09 -10.63
C LEU A 809 3.66 8.28 -10.19
N VAL A 810 3.06 9.44 -10.46
CA VAL A 810 1.62 9.69 -10.19
C VAL A 810 0.75 8.72 -10.98
N GLU A 811 0.96 8.63 -12.30
CA GLU A 811 0.24 7.70 -13.17
C GLU A 811 0.36 6.25 -12.68
N GLY A 812 1.57 5.82 -12.28
CA GLY A 812 1.80 4.49 -11.73
C GLY A 812 1.03 4.22 -10.43
N GLN A 813 0.84 5.25 -9.56
CA GLN A 813 0.01 5.11 -8.36
C GLN A 813 -1.47 4.97 -8.70
N ILE A 814 -1.94 5.64 -9.75
CA ILE A 814 -3.33 5.55 -10.23
C ILE A 814 -3.59 4.16 -10.82
N GLU A 815 -2.74 3.69 -11.73
CA GLU A 815 -2.85 2.37 -12.34
C GLU A 815 -2.84 1.24 -11.29
N GLY A 816 -1.91 1.30 -10.32
CA GLY A 816 -1.86 0.35 -9.22
C GLY A 816 -3.07 0.42 -8.27
N GLY A 817 -3.67 1.60 -8.10
CA GLY A 817 -4.90 1.80 -7.35
C GLY A 817 -6.11 1.19 -8.07
N VAL A 818 -6.19 1.37 -9.40
CA VAL A 818 -7.22 0.76 -10.25
C VAL A 818 -7.17 -0.76 -10.15
N ALA A 819 -5.99 -1.38 -10.22
CA ALA A 819 -5.84 -2.83 -10.09
C ALA A 819 -6.37 -3.35 -8.74
N GLN A 820 -6.05 -2.68 -7.63
CA GLN A 820 -6.59 -3.06 -6.31
C GLN A 820 -8.10 -2.81 -6.20
N GLY A 821 -8.61 -1.74 -6.79
CA GLY A 821 -10.05 -1.45 -6.83
C GLY A 821 -10.83 -2.46 -7.68
N LEU A 822 -10.23 -2.96 -8.75
CA LEU A 822 -10.77 -4.06 -9.57
C LEU A 822 -10.86 -5.35 -8.74
N GLY A 823 -9.78 -5.70 -8.02
CA GLY A 823 -9.78 -6.85 -7.12
C GLY A 823 -10.88 -6.77 -6.07
N LEU A 824 -11.02 -5.61 -5.40
CA LEU A 824 -12.11 -5.34 -4.43
C LEU A 824 -13.50 -5.50 -5.05
N ALA A 825 -13.67 -5.07 -6.31
CA ALA A 825 -14.96 -5.16 -6.99
C ALA A 825 -15.36 -6.58 -7.35
N LEU A 826 -14.41 -7.42 -7.83
CA LEU A 826 -14.71 -8.61 -8.60
C LEU A 826 -14.24 -9.93 -7.98
N MET A 827 -13.17 -9.96 -7.17
CA MET A 827 -12.56 -11.24 -6.80
C MET A 827 -12.02 -11.36 -5.37
N GLU A 828 -11.63 -10.27 -4.72
CA GLU A 828 -10.91 -10.33 -3.45
C GLU A 828 -11.86 -10.43 -2.25
N GLU A 829 -11.88 -11.58 -1.60
CA GLU A 829 -12.57 -11.79 -0.32
C GLU A 829 -11.75 -12.78 0.52
N PHE A 830 -11.26 -12.34 1.69
CA PHE A 830 -10.51 -13.19 2.60
C PHE A 830 -11.44 -13.82 3.63
N HIS A 831 -11.35 -15.15 3.76
CA HIS A 831 -12.08 -15.93 4.74
C HIS A 831 -11.10 -16.52 5.76
N PRO A 832 -11.11 -16.11 7.03
CA PRO A 832 -10.23 -16.65 8.06
C PRO A 832 -10.29 -18.18 8.12
N GLY A 833 -9.12 -18.82 8.04
CA GLY A 833 -9.00 -20.28 7.98
C GLY A 833 -9.14 -20.89 6.58
N ARG A 834 -9.39 -20.07 5.56
CA ARG A 834 -9.40 -20.49 4.13
C ARG A 834 -8.69 -19.41 3.31
N GLY A 835 -8.00 -19.83 2.24
CA GLY A 835 -7.36 -18.85 1.36
C GLY A 835 -6.15 -18.14 1.98
N GLU A 836 -5.38 -18.84 2.82
CA GLU A 836 -4.15 -18.33 3.43
C GLU A 836 -2.93 -18.48 2.49
N ASN A 837 -3.16 -18.39 1.19
CA ASN A 837 -2.17 -18.50 0.12
C ASN A 837 -2.66 -17.72 -1.12
N LEU A 838 -1.81 -17.59 -2.16
CA LEU A 838 -2.15 -16.82 -3.36
C LEU A 838 -2.85 -17.64 -4.45
N HIS A 839 -3.01 -18.95 -4.28
CA HIS A 839 -3.83 -19.77 -5.19
C HIS A 839 -5.31 -19.83 -4.77
N ASP A 840 -5.64 -19.55 -3.52
CA ASP A 840 -7.02 -19.45 -3.04
C ASP A 840 -7.49 -17.99 -2.89
N TYR A 841 -6.60 -17.10 -2.39
CA TYR A 841 -6.84 -15.67 -2.36
C TYR A 841 -6.34 -15.04 -3.67
N LEU A 842 -7.26 -14.88 -4.61
CA LEU A 842 -6.93 -14.37 -5.95
C LEU A 842 -6.78 -12.84 -5.92
N ILE A 843 -5.70 -12.36 -6.50
CA ILE A 843 -5.48 -10.94 -6.82
C ILE A 843 -5.43 -10.74 -8.35
N PRO A 844 -5.74 -9.55 -8.87
CA PRO A 844 -5.67 -9.29 -10.30
C PRO A 844 -4.30 -9.60 -10.88
N THR A 845 -4.30 -10.37 -11.96
CA THR A 845 -3.13 -10.72 -12.76
C THR A 845 -2.93 -9.71 -13.90
N ILE A 846 -1.87 -9.84 -14.67
CA ILE A 846 -1.60 -9.04 -15.86
C ILE A 846 -2.71 -9.14 -16.91
N GLY A 847 -3.43 -10.28 -16.98
CA GLY A 847 -4.55 -10.51 -17.89
C GLY A 847 -5.89 -9.91 -17.43
N ASP A 848 -6.02 -9.57 -16.13
CA ASP A 848 -7.26 -9.04 -15.55
C ASP A 848 -7.32 -7.51 -15.60
N VAL A 849 -6.16 -6.84 -15.60
CA VAL A 849 -6.11 -5.37 -15.54
C VAL A 849 -6.26 -4.77 -16.93
N PRO A 850 -7.35 -4.01 -17.17
CA PRO A 850 -7.61 -3.41 -18.47
C PRO A 850 -6.66 -2.26 -18.81
N PRO A 851 -6.69 -1.71 -20.02
CA PRO A 851 -6.13 -0.41 -20.33
C PRO A 851 -6.66 0.67 -19.36
N VAL A 852 -5.75 1.47 -18.81
CA VAL A 852 -6.07 2.58 -17.90
C VAL A 852 -5.64 3.88 -18.57
N GLU A 853 -6.62 4.73 -18.90
CA GLU A 853 -6.37 6.08 -19.37
C GLU A 853 -6.37 7.04 -18.18
N THR A 854 -5.22 7.67 -17.90
CA THR A 854 -5.07 8.60 -16.79
C THR A 854 -5.10 10.04 -17.27
N ILE A 855 -5.98 10.86 -16.70
CA ILE A 855 -6.10 12.30 -16.93
C ILE A 855 -5.77 13.03 -15.63
N LEU A 856 -4.62 13.70 -15.60
CA LEU A 856 -4.19 14.48 -14.45
C LEU A 856 -4.79 15.89 -14.51
N ILE A 857 -5.46 16.29 -13.44
CA ILE A 857 -5.96 17.65 -13.21
C ILE A 857 -5.02 18.32 -12.20
N GLU A 858 -4.52 19.50 -12.55
CA GLU A 858 -3.61 20.28 -11.71
C GLU A 858 -4.32 21.51 -11.13
N ASP A 859 -5.22 21.30 -10.14
CA ASP A 859 -5.80 22.37 -9.34
C ASP A 859 -4.94 22.59 -8.08
N ALA A 860 -4.00 23.52 -8.19
CA ALA A 860 -2.94 23.70 -7.21
C ALA A 860 -3.45 24.01 -5.80
N SER A 861 -3.01 23.23 -4.81
CA SER A 861 -3.30 23.45 -3.41
C SER A 861 -2.52 24.67 -2.86
N PRO A 862 -3.15 25.54 -2.06
CA PRO A 862 -2.43 26.66 -1.43
C PRO A 862 -1.43 26.21 -0.35
N VAL A 863 -1.57 25.02 0.21
CA VAL A 863 -0.77 24.52 1.34
C VAL A 863 0.25 23.42 0.94
N GLY A 864 0.04 22.75 -0.19
CA GLY A 864 0.95 21.71 -0.67
C GLY A 864 2.27 22.26 -1.22
N PRO A 865 3.34 21.45 -1.27
CA PRO A 865 4.61 21.87 -1.85
C PRO A 865 4.43 22.13 -3.35
N PHE A 866 4.75 23.33 -3.80
CA PHE A 866 4.51 23.80 -5.17
C PHE A 866 3.07 23.57 -5.67
N GLY A 867 2.12 23.43 -4.77
CA GLY A 867 0.71 23.16 -5.07
C GLY A 867 0.33 21.67 -5.15
N ALA A 868 1.24 20.76 -4.88
CA ALA A 868 1.00 19.31 -4.97
C ALA A 868 0.06 18.78 -3.88
N LYS A 869 -0.65 17.71 -4.20
CA LYS A 869 -1.49 16.90 -3.29
C LYS A 869 -0.96 15.48 -3.20
N GLY A 870 -1.35 14.74 -2.15
CA GLY A 870 -1.10 13.31 -2.09
C GLY A 870 -2.02 12.54 -3.05
N VAL A 871 -1.58 11.37 -3.56
CA VAL A 871 -2.35 10.55 -4.50
C VAL A 871 -2.40 9.06 -4.09
N GLY A 872 -1.61 8.65 -3.10
CA GLY A 872 -1.40 7.24 -2.78
C GLY A 872 -2.66 6.45 -2.41
N GLU A 873 -3.63 7.06 -1.75
CA GLU A 873 -4.85 6.40 -1.25
C GLU A 873 -6.04 6.54 -2.20
N GLN A 874 -6.15 7.68 -2.90
CA GLN A 874 -7.30 8.08 -3.69
C GLN A 874 -7.62 7.12 -4.83
N ALA A 875 -6.60 6.65 -5.52
CA ALA A 875 -6.73 5.94 -6.79
C ALA A 875 -7.50 4.61 -6.71
N LEU A 876 -7.60 4.01 -5.51
CA LEU A 876 -8.37 2.78 -5.31
C LEU A 876 -9.87 3.05 -5.14
N ILE A 877 -10.23 4.22 -4.57
CA ILE A 877 -11.57 4.49 -4.01
C ILE A 877 -12.69 4.38 -5.06
N PRO A 878 -12.62 5.04 -6.24
CA PRO A 878 -13.76 5.11 -7.15
C PRO A 878 -13.85 3.93 -8.11
N THR A 879 -12.84 3.05 -8.18
CA THR A 879 -12.81 1.95 -9.16
C THR A 879 -13.93 0.94 -8.94
N ALA A 880 -14.05 0.42 -7.71
CA ALA A 880 -15.08 -0.57 -7.41
C ALA A 880 -16.51 -0.03 -7.65
N PRO A 881 -16.91 1.14 -7.13
CA PRO A 881 -18.24 1.65 -7.41
C PRO A 881 -18.46 1.98 -8.89
N ALA A 882 -17.46 2.43 -9.66
CA ALA A 882 -17.60 2.65 -11.10
C ALA A 882 -17.92 1.33 -11.84
N ILE A 883 -17.23 0.23 -11.49
CA ILE A 883 -17.49 -1.11 -12.06
C ILE A 883 -18.90 -1.59 -11.69
N LEU A 884 -19.34 -1.41 -10.45
CA LEU A 884 -20.67 -1.82 -9.99
C LEU A 884 -21.79 -0.98 -10.63
N ASN A 885 -21.57 0.30 -10.88
CA ASN A 885 -22.47 1.17 -11.62
C ASN A 885 -22.54 0.76 -13.10
N ALA A 886 -21.41 0.36 -13.71
CA ALA A 886 -21.38 -0.20 -15.06
C ALA A 886 -22.13 -1.54 -15.14
N LEU A 887 -22.04 -2.40 -14.11
CA LEU A 887 -22.80 -3.64 -14.02
C LEU A 887 -24.31 -3.36 -14.00
N HIS A 888 -24.74 -2.34 -13.25
CA HIS A 888 -26.14 -1.92 -13.26
C HIS A 888 -26.56 -1.40 -14.65
N ASP A 889 -25.73 -0.59 -15.30
CA ASP A 889 -26.01 -0.09 -16.66
C ASP A 889 -26.17 -1.22 -17.70
N ALA A 890 -25.30 -2.27 -17.61
CA ALA A 890 -25.34 -3.43 -18.51
C ALA A 890 -26.56 -4.34 -18.28
N THR A 891 -26.94 -4.57 -17.02
CA THR A 891 -27.83 -5.66 -16.61
C THR A 891 -29.08 -5.22 -15.86
N GLY A 892 -29.06 -3.99 -15.33
CA GLY A 892 -30.08 -3.43 -14.45
C GLY A 892 -30.08 -4.00 -13.02
N ILE A 893 -29.15 -4.90 -12.65
CA ILE A 893 -29.01 -5.38 -11.27
C ILE A 893 -28.13 -4.44 -10.44
N ARG A 894 -28.42 -4.29 -9.14
CA ARG A 894 -27.54 -3.62 -8.18
C ARG A 894 -27.07 -4.63 -7.14
N LEU A 895 -25.79 -4.97 -7.18
CA LEU A 895 -25.19 -5.83 -6.16
C LEU A 895 -24.87 -4.99 -4.91
N ARG A 896 -25.37 -5.46 -3.78
CA ARG A 896 -25.21 -4.81 -2.48
C ARG A 896 -24.09 -5.43 -1.62
N ARG A 897 -23.54 -6.57 -2.08
CA ARG A 897 -22.39 -7.24 -1.48
C ARG A 897 -21.28 -7.38 -2.50
N VAL A 898 -20.06 -7.02 -2.12
CA VAL A 898 -18.83 -7.20 -2.93
C VAL A 898 -17.94 -8.27 -2.29
N PRO A 899 -17.11 -8.93 -3.11
CA PRO A 899 -16.92 -8.80 -4.56
C PRO A 899 -18.11 -9.31 -5.39
N ALA A 900 -18.26 -8.77 -6.62
CA ALA A 900 -19.24 -9.20 -7.62
C ALA A 900 -18.74 -10.47 -8.33
N THR A 901 -18.68 -11.56 -7.59
CA THR A 901 -18.26 -12.87 -8.11
C THR A 901 -19.26 -13.41 -9.11
N PRO A 902 -18.85 -14.27 -10.08
CA PRO A 902 -19.74 -14.77 -11.13
C PRO A 902 -21.03 -15.42 -10.61
N ASP A 903 -20.96 -16.17 -9.51
CA ASP A 903 -22.11 -16.78 -8.86
C ASP A 903 -23.11 -15.75 -8.31
N ARG A 904 -22.60 -14.67 -7.65
CA ARG A 904 -23.43 -13.58 -7.12
C ARG A 904 -24.09 -12.77 -8.23
N VAL A 905 -23.34 -12.45 -9.29
CA VAL A 905 -23.86 -11.74 -10.47
C VAL A 905 -24.93 -12.56 -11.15
N ARG A 906 -24.67 -13.84 -11.41
CA ARG A 906 -25.61 -14.75 -12.03
C ARG A 906 -26.89 -14.92 -11.22
N ALA A 907 -26.77 -15.12 -9.92
CA ALA A 907 -27.93 -15.25 -9.03
C ALA A 907 -28.83 -13.99 -9.09
N ALA A 908 -28.25 -12.80 -8.99
CA ALA A 908 -28.98 -11.52 -9.06
C ALA A 908 -29.67 -11.30 -10.43
N ILE A 909 -29.03 -11.71 -11.53
CA ILE A 909 -29.64 -11.63 -12.86
C ILE A 909 -30.86 -12.58 -12.96
N LEU A 910 -30.76 -13.80 -12.42
CA LEU A 910 -31.86 -14.78 -12.44
C LEU A 910 -33.03 -14.31 -11.57
N GLU A 911 -32.79 -13.83 -10.36
CA GLU A 911 -33.81 -13.25 -9.49
C GLU A 911 -34.57 -12.11 -10.16
N ARG A 912 -33.87 -11.20 -10.86
CA ARG A 912 -34.51 -10.12 -11.62
C ARG A 912 -35.38 -10.67 -12.74
N ARG A 913 -34.88 -11.63 -13.54
CA ARG A 913 -35.66 -12.25 -14.63
C ARG A 913 -36.94 -12.95 -14.14
N ASP A 914 -36.91 -13.52 -12.94
CA ASP A 914 -38.11 -14.14 -12.33
C ASP A 914 -39.12 -13.09 -11.83
N LEU A 915 -38.67 -11.93 -11.36
CA LEU A 915 -39.53 -10.80 -11.01
C LEU A 915 -40.17 -10.12 -12.23
N ASP A 916 -39.50 -10.15 -13.39
CA ASP A 916 -40.00 -9.59 -14.66
C ASP A 916 -40.92 -10.60 -15.43
N ARG A 917 -41.08 -11.84 -14.96
CA ARG A 917 -42.05 -12.79 -15.52
C ARG A 917 -43.48 -12.41 -15.09
N PRO A 918 -44.45 -12.29 -16.05
CA PRO A 918 -45.81 -11.86 -15.74
C PRO A 918 -46.58 -12.83 -14.83
#